data_000d5fdb1c95b70e87243bef334db116
#
_entry.id   000d5fdb1c95b70e87243bef334db116
#
_cell.length_a   1.000
_cell.length_b   1.000
_cell.length_c   1.000
_cell.angle_alpha   90.00
_cell.angle_beta   90.00
_cell.angle_gamma   90.00
#
_symmetry.space_group_name_H-M   'P 1'
#
loop_
_entity.id
_entity.type
_entity.pdbx_description
1 polymer ?
#
loop_
_entity_poly.entity_id
_entity_poly.type
_entity_poly.pdbx_seq_one_letter_code
_entity_poly.pdbx_strand_id
1 'polypeptide(L)'
;MFRVIFLLSIVLFCQNAFASHVMGGEISYKHLGGTNYQFELIFYRDCNGADVNPVSEQLKVWNHPSLSSINVNFVSRQDISPTCSPVTGSPGPLLCGTGSNGGNGLGAVEKVLYRSAVVSLSGVPPANGWIFTYENFSRSNTVSNLMNPANYGITLAAKIYKLDIPDDSPVFFQDPHFVSCAGTPYTFNGNAIDANLDSLVFSFGIPYNNIQGASYNPPVDPIPVPFEIGFSATNPTPNQSLNPANIPASLNPVSGELTFTCVNIGNYVVKVLVKSYRQGILISEVEREMQLMVMPCSGGNNPPVITPPFPGNSFDLTVNVGDLVSFNLNASDADLLQDGSPQTLTMTGSGPMYGTNFTSSTGCSIAPCANLTTGFPLTGTGSINTNFNWQTTCDHISDAQGNTMSQMTYTYVFRVQDDYCQVPQVSYATVNIHVLNPGIIAAPEINCIQTANTEDLTIFWNPVTNNNNAFVSYQIYSIQNGLIGTVTDINANSFIVPAIYTHHEFYLAVQSGCNGGTLRYSDTVSNIFLTLVNPNNGTAVLNWNKPRATPLPTYNEYFYIYREYPTNFFNFLDSVPYNQTSYIDTIDLCDEFIRYRVNLATTTCNFNSNRPGDNLSDMFTPDMPVIYSVGFDTTTYLMNIQWNQNGQDDTYGYVIYTFDANGFLYELDTVYGIGTTNYSYLVNAPGPFSYSVAAFDSCFTSANPPTFQTSAKALVHTSILASYTINMCEEQASLSWSLYGGTSVTNYEIWSKNNNQWTLLGSTNDMSFLAQLTRGQSYCIFIKANLGNGKVAFSNPLCFLMPSPTAPAYHYFKLATVNGEFIELFDYVDASVGITEIIFERKDTLGNFEEIG
;
A
#
# COMPACT_ATOMS: atom_id res chain seq x y z
N MET A 1 -44.59 -14.68 -62.63
CA MET A 1 -44.86 -15.26 -61.26
C MET A 1 -43.64 -15.73 -60.56
N PHE A 2 -42.63 -16.29 -61.15
CA PHE A 2 -41.37 -16.76 -60.48
C PHE A 2 -40.45 -15.63 -59.95
N ARG A 3 -40.44 -14.41 -60.53
CA ARG A 3 -39.61 -13.32 -60.11
C ARG A 3 -40.14 -12.58 -58.85
N VAL A 4 -41.45 -12.64 -58.58
CA VAL A 4 -42.08 -12.01 -57.41
C VAL A 4 -41.93 -12.90 -56.17
N ILE A 5 -41.90 -14.19 -56.33
CA ILE A 5 -41.70 -15.14 -55.21
C ILE A 5 -40.27 -15.10 -54.70
N PHE A 6 -39.27 -14.85 -55.59
CA PHE A 6 -37.87 -14.74 -55.19
C PHE A 6 -37.56 -13.41 -54.45
N LEU A 7 -38.28 -12.33 -54.75
CA LEU A 7 -38.18 -11.07 -54.02
C LEU A 7 -38.90 -11.13 -52.66
N LEU A 8 -39.98 -11.91 -52.54
CA LEU A 8 -40.69 -12.10 -51.26
C LEU A 8 -39.92 -13.03 -50.30
N SER A 9 -39.13 -13.99 -50.83
CA SER A 9 -38.29 -14.85 -50.01
C SER A 9 -37.01 -14.17 -49.49
N ILE A 10 -36.53 -13.09 -50.11
CA ILE A 10 -35.38 -12.30 -49.61
C ILE A 10 -35.80 -11.31 -48.52
N VAL A 11 -37.06 -10.85 -48.53
CA VAL A 11 -37.60 -9.95 -47.49
C VAL A 11 -37.94 -10.68 -46.18
N LEU A 12 -38.11 -12.02 -46.22
CA LEU A 12 -38.41 -12.80 -45.03
C LEU A 12 -37.16 -13.30 -44.23
N PHE A 13 -35.96 -12.98 -44.67
CA PHE A 13 -34.73 -13.34 -43.95
C PHE A 13 -33.94 -12.14 -43.35
N CYS A 14 -34.51 -10.93 -43.39
CA CYS A 14 -34.06 -9.89 -42.45
C CYS A 14 -34.76 -10.10 -41.10
N GLN A 15 -34.42 -11.17 -40.43
CA GLN A 15 -34.56 -11.19 -38.99
C GLN A 15 -33.53 -10.18 -38.47
N ASN A 16 -34.02 -9.05 -37.98
CA ASN A 16 -33.22 -8.18 -37.15
C ASN A 16 -32.67 -9.06 -36.02
N ALA A 17 -31.40 -9.45 -36.10
CA ALA A 17 -30.70 -9.96 -34.97
C ALA A 17 -30.59 -8.82 -33.97
N PHE A 18 -31.56 -8.69 -33.09
CA PHE A 18 -31.49 -7.78 -31.98
C PHE A 18 -30.34 -8.30 -31.10
N ALA A 19 -29.26 -7.56 -31.09
CA ALA A 19 -28.19 -7.86 -30.18
C ALA A 19 -28.71 -7.75 -28.73
N SER A 20 -28.56 -8.77 -27.95
CA SER A 20 -28.80 -8.74 -26.50
C SER A 20 -27.82 -7.76 -25.89
N HIS A 21 -28.29 -6.63 -25.36
CA HIS A 21 -27.44 -5.65 -24.70
C HIS A 21 -27.16 -6.11 -23.26
N VAL A 22 -26.16 -6.98 -23.12
CA VAL A 22 -25.69 -7.46 -21.82
C VAL A 22 -24.94 -6.33 -21.12
N MET A 23 -25.40 -5.97 -19.93
CA MET A 23 -24.77 -4.98 -19.06
C MET A 23 -23.78 -5.59 -18.06
N GLY A 24 -23.80 -6.92 -17.92
CA GLY A 24 -22.97 -7.66 -17.00
C GLY A 24 -23.71 -8.77 -16.26
N GLY A 25 -23.13 -9.24 -15.19
CA GLY A 25 -23.72 -10.30 -14.36
C GLY A 25 -22.70 -10.93 -13.41
N GLU A 26 -23.16 -11.97 -12.71
CA GLU A 26 -22.38 -12.74 -11.75
C GLU A 26 -22.96 -14.13 -11.56
N ILE A 27 -22.10 -15.05 -11.10
CA ILE A 27 -22.51 -16.39 -10.69
C ILE A 27 -22.11 -16.56 -9.22
N SER A 28 -23.04 -17.05 -8.40
CA SER A 28 -22.79 -17.43 -7.02
C SER A 28 -23.32 -18.85 -6.75
N TYR A 29 -22.93 -19.42 -5.64
CA TYR A 29 -23.43 -20.71 -5.21
C TYR A 29 -23.56 -20.78 -3.70
N LYS A 30 -24.47 -21.66 -3.24
CA LYS A 30 -24.73 -21.96 -1.84
C LYS A 30 -24.55 -23.44 -1.57
N HIS A 31 -23.86 -23.78 -0.50
CA HIS A 31 -23.73 -25.14 0.01
C HIS A 31 -24.98 -25.51 0.85
N LEU A 32 -25.62 -26.63 0.56
CA LEU A 32 -26.84 -27.10 1.21
C LEU A 32 -26.65 -28.33 2.12
N GLY A 33 -25.40 -28.66 2.40
CA GLY A 33 -25.02 -29.82 3.20
C GLY A 33 -24.54 -31.00 2.37
N GLY A 34 -23.51 -31.69 2.88
CA GLY A 34 -22.84 -32.79 2.17
C GLY A 34 -22.23 -32.36 0.85
N THR A 35 -22.62 -32.99 -0.25
CA THR A 35 -22.17 -32.66 -1.62
C THR A 35 -23.16 -31.76 -2.37
N ASN A 36 -24.19 -31.25 -1.71
CA ASN A 36 -25.28 -30.54 -2.36
C ASN A 36 -25.01 -29.04 -2.44
N TYR A 37 -25.14 -28.49 -3.64
CA TYR A 37 -24.98 -27.07 -3.95
C TYR A 37 -26.15 -26.56 -4.76
N GLN A 38 -26.39 -25.26 -4.67
CA GLN A 38 -27.35 -24.56 -5.51
C GLN A 38 -26.69 -23.33 -6.12
N PHE A 39 -26.83 -23.16 -7.43
CA PHE A 39 -26.22 -22.07 -8.18
C PHE A 39 -27.24 -21.00 -8.49
N GLU A 40 -26.81 -19.74 -8.45
CA GLU A 40 -27.54 -18.58 -8.91
C GLU A 40 -26.73 -17.87 -10.00
N LEU A 41 -27.44 -17.45 -11.04
CA LEU A 41 -26.96 -16.55 -12.08
C LEU A 41 -27.78 -15.27 -12.01
N ILE A 42 -27.10 -14.17 -11.76
CA ILE A 42 -27.66 -12.82 -11.90
C ILE A 42 -27.14 -12.24 -13.22
N PHE A 43 -28.05 -11.73 -14.01
CA PHE A 43 -27.78 -11.15 -15.29
C PHE A 43 -28.39 -9.74 -15.37
N TYR A 44 -27.58 -8.77 -15.77
CA TYR A 44 -28.00 -7.39 -15.93
C TYR A 44 -28.23 -7.09 -17.41
N ARG A 45 -29.43 -6.59 -17.75
CA ARG A 45 -29.83 -6.29 -19.12
C ARG A 45 -30.15 -4.82 -19.28
N ASP A 46 -29.68 -4.23 -20.38
CA ASP A 46 -30.22 -2.97 -20.90
C ASP A 46 -31.63 -3.21 -21.40
N CYS A 47 -32.60 -2.52 -20.82
CA CYS A 47 -34.00 -2.67 -21.17
C CYS A 47 -34.33 -2.16 -22.58
N ASN A 48 -33.42 -1.39 -23.21
CA ASN A 48 -33.53 -0.99 -24.60
C ASN A 48 -33.05 -2.08 -25.58
N GLY A 49 -32.54 -3.19 -25.06
CA GLY A 49 -32.06 -4.33 -25.83
C GLY A 49 -33.08 -5.44 -26.02
N ALA A 50 -32.60 -6.59 -26.51
CA ALA A 50 -33.40 -7.82 -26.66
C ALA A 50 -33.85 -8.37 -25.30
N ASP A 51 -34.99 -9.03 -25.24
CA ASP A 51 -35.47 -9.69 -24.04
C ASP A 51 -34.65 -10.97 -23.74
N VAL A 52 -34.64 -11.37 -22.47
CA VAL A 52 -33.96 -12.59 -21.99
C VAL A 52 -34.93 -13.79 -22.09
N ASN A 53 -34.36 -14.99 -22.05
CA ASN A 53 -35.13 -16.23 -21.98
C ASN A 53 -35.84 -16.33 -20.61
N PRO A 54 -37.19 -16.27 -20.55
CA PRO A 54 -37.90 -16.29 -19.28
C PRO A 54 -38.09 -17.72 -18.70
N VAL A 55 -37.42 -18.72 -19.23
CA VAL A 55 -37.59 -20.12 -18.82
C VAL A 55 -36.33 -20.64 -18.11
N SER A 56 -35.22 -20.65 -18.78
CA SER A 56 -33.96 -21.21 -18.21
C SER A 56 -32.75 -20.78 -19.01
N GLU A 57 -31.61 -20.77 -18.34
CA GLU A 57 -30.29 -20.62 -18.89
C GLU A 57 -29.41 -21.82 -18.50
N GLN A 58 -28.20 -21.91 -19.04
CA GLN A 58 -27.30 -23.00 -18.75
C GLN A 58 -25.93 -22.49 -18.33
N LEU A 59 -25.43 -22.98 -17.20
CA LEU A 59 -24.03 -22.84 -16.80
C LEU A 59 -23.25 -24.02 -17.39
N LYS A 60 -22.13 -23.77 -18.03
CA LYS A 60 -21.18 -24.81 -18.43
C LYS A 60 -20.26 -25.12 -17.24
N VAL A 61 -19.85 -26.36 -17.11
CA VAL A 61 -19.00 -26.84 -16.04
C VAL A 61 -17.71 -27.40 -16.62
N TRP A 62 -16.58 -26.92 -16.12
CA TRP A 62 -15.24 -27.30 -16.59
C TRP A 62 -14.43 -27.91 -15.47
N ASN A 63 -13.53 -28.81 -15.80
CA ASN A 63 -12.67 -29.56 -14.89
C ASN A 63 -13.39 -30.51 -13.94
N HIS A 64 -14.72 -30.65 -14.02
CA HIS A 64 -15.45 -31.62 -13.22
C HIS A 64 -15.46 -32.99 -13.91
N PRO A 65 -15.27 -34.12 -13.19
CA PRO A 65 -15.09 -35.42 -13.80
C PRO A 65 -16.34 -35.98 -14.54
N SER A 66 -17.53 -35.54 -14.17
CA SER A 66 -18.78 -36.09 -14.66
C SER A 66 -19.88 -35.06 -15.01
N LEU A 67 -19.74 -33.83 -14.57
CA LEU A 67 -20.72 -32.77 -14.78
C LEU A 67 -20.19 -31.80 -15.84
N SER A 68 -20.95 -31.59 -16.91
CA SER A 68 -20.59 -30.68 -18.01
C SER A 68 -21.46 -29.42 -18.07
N SER A 69 -22.65 -29.44 -17.45
CA SER A 69 -23.53 -28.28 -17.41
C SER A 69 -24.53 -28.35 -16.25
N ILE A 70 -25.07 -27.20 -15.88
CA ILE A 70 -26.10 -27.02 -14.87
C ILE A 70 -27.19 -26.13 -15.47
N ASN A 71 -28.45 -26.58 -15.45
CA ASN A 71 -29.56 -25.73 -15.83
C ASN A 71 -29.94 -24.82 -14.67
N VAL A 72 -30.09 -23.53 -14.94
CA VAL A 72 -30.61 -22.54 -14.02
C VAL A 72 -31.93 -22.02 -14.53
N ASN A 73 -32.98 -22.15 -13.72
CA ASN A 73 -34.34 -21.78 -14.10
C ASN A 73 -34.61 -20.31 -13.73
N PHE A 74 -35.43 -19.65 -14.53
CA PHE A 74 -35.87 -18.29 -14.23
C PHE A 74 -36.59 -18.22 -12.89
N VAL A 75 -36.22 -17.22 -12.07
CA VAL A 75 -36.82 -16.97 -10.75
C VAL A 75 -37.60 -15.66 -10.76
N SER A 76 -36.94 -14.58 -11.13
CA SER A 76 -37.51 -13.23 -11.07
C SER A 76 -36.80 -12.26 -11.99
N ARG A 77 -37.45 -11.18 -12.29
CA ARG A 77 -36.86 -9.97 -12.88
C ARG A 77 -37.26 -8.76 -12.05
N GLN A 78 -36.40 -7.81 -11.98
CA GLN A 78 -36.55 -6.60 -11.20
C GLN A 78 -36.00 -5.41 -11.98
N ASP A 79 -36.80 -4.37 -12.14
CA ASP A 79 -36.29 -3.09 -12.60
C ASP A 79 -35.39 -2.47 -11.52
N ILE A 80 -34.13 -2.25 -11.87
CA ILE A 80 -33.11 -1.63 -11.01
C ILE A 80 -32.61 -0.31 -11.60
N SER A 81 -33.37 0.25 -12.54
CA SER A 81 -33.13 1.58 -13.09
C SER A 81 -33.05 2.61 -11.96
N PRO A 82 -32.29 3.68 -12.13
CA PRO A 82 -32.22 4.74 -11.11
C PRO A 82 -33.64 5.31 -10.84
N THR A 83 -34.05 5.21 -9.58
CA THR A 83 -35.37 5.71 -9.14
C THR A 83 -35.26 7.18 -8.75
N CYS A 84 -36.15 8.02 -9.26
CA CYS A 84 -36.17 9.44 -8.96
C CYS A 84 -37.63 9.93 -8.78
N SER A 85 -37.80 11.10 -8.18
CA SER A 85 -39.12 11.74 -7.97
C SER A 85 -39.31 12.85 -9.02
N PRO A 86 -40.14 12.62 -10.05
CA PRO A 86 -40.38 13.62 -11.09
C PRO A 86 -41.12 14.83 -10.54
N VAL A 87 -40.60 16.01 -10.76
CA VAL A 87 -41.21 17.28 -10.42
C VAL A 87 -41.42 18.13 -11.68
N THR A 88 -42.10 19.27 -11.54
CA THR A 88 -42.34 20.18 -12.69
C THR A 88 -40.98 20.65 -13.27
N GLY A 89 -40.76 20.35 -14.55
CA GLY A 89 -39.53 20.70 -15.27
C GLY A 89 -38.45 19.63 -15.26
N SER A 90 -38.63 18.52 -14.52
CA SER A 90 -37.73 17.40 -14.60
C SER A 90 -37.99 16.44 -15.75
N PRO A 91 -37.00 15.71 -16.25
CA PRO A 91 -37.24 14.51 -17.06
C PRO A 91 -38.00 13.47 -16.25
N GLY A 92 -38.70 12.56 -16.93
CA GLY A 92 -39.31 11.41 -16.24
C GLY A 92 -38.28 10.38 -15.76
N PRO A 93 -38.69 9.50 -14.82
CA PRO A 93 -37.82 8.44 -14.33
C PRO A 93 -37.41 7.45 -15.43
N LEU A 94 -36.25 6.85 -15.30
CA LEU A 94 -35.86 5.72 -16.12
C LEU A 94 -36.68 4.48 -15.72
N LEU A 95 -37.23 3.79 -16.67
CA LEU A 95 -38.12 2.64 -16.44
C LEU A 95 -37.81 1.53 -17.43
N CYS A 96 -37.91 0.32 -16.96
CA CYS A 96 -37.82 -0.91 -17.72
C CYS A 96 -39.24 -1.40 -18.01
N GLY A 97 -39.72 -1.21 -19.23
CA GLY A 97 -40.96 -1.84 -19.69
C GLY A 97 -40.76 -3.32 -20.00
N THR A 98 -41.85 -3.99 -20.36
CA THR A 98 -41.81 -5.42 -20.68
C THR A 98 -41.34 -5.69 -22.12
N GLY A 99 -40.58 -6.76 -22.30
CA GLY A 99 -40.13 -7.27 -23.59
C GLY A 99 -38.88 -6.59 -24.15
N SER A 100 -38.60 -6.87 -25.42
CA SER A 100 -37.48 -6.25 -26.15
C SER A 100 -37.75 -4.76 -26.41
N ASN A 101 -36.73 -3.91 -26.27
CA ASN A 101 -36.78 -2.46 -26.38
C ASN A 101 -37.86 -1.82 -25.45
N GLY A 102 -38.02 -2.40 -24.26
CA GLY A 102 -38.98 -1.90 -23.28
C GLY A 102 -38.46 -0.73 -22.42
N GLY A 103 -37.18 -0.38 -22.50
CA GLY A 103 -36.59 0.74 -21.77
C GLY A 103 -36.99 2.09 -22.36
N ASN A 104 -37.16 3.10 -21.52
CA ASN A 104 -37.51 4.46 -21.92
C ASN A 104 -36.32 5.41 -22.04
N GLY A 105 -35.08 4.93 -21.86
CA GLY A 105 -33.86 5.74 -21.97
C GLY A 105 -32.62 4.98 -21.63
N LEU A 106 -31.46 5.61 -21.91
CA LEU A 106 -30.15 5.08 -21.54
C LEU A 106 -30.06 5.02 -20.01
N GLY A 107 -29.70 3.86 -19.46
CA GLY A 107 -29.68 3.64 -18.02
C GLY A 107 -30.90 2.91 -17.45
N ALA A 108 -31.89 2.57 -18.26
CA ALA A 108 -32.96 1.63 -17.89
C ALA A 108 -32.37 0.22 -17.85
N VAL A 109 -32.28 -0.38 -16.68
CA VAL A 109 -31.61 -1.67 -16.44
C VAL A 109 -32.48 -2.59 -15.60
N GLU A 110 -32.57 -3.85 -16.02
CA GLU A 110 -33.17 -4.88 -15.18
C GLU A 110 -32.18 -5.92 -14.72
N LYS A 111 -32.44 -6.44 -13.53
CA LYS A 111 -31.76 -7.58 -12.91
C LYS A 111 -32.64 -8.81 -13.12
N VAL A 112 -32.07 -9.85 -13.70
CA VAL A 112 -32.74 -11.12 -13.92
C VAL A 112 -32.02 -12.19 -13.10
N LEU A 113 -32.76 -12.92 -12.30
CA LEU A 113 -32.26 -14.00 -11.46
C LEU A 113 -32.70 -15.35 -12.01
N TYR A 114 -31.71 -16.22 -12.15
CA TYR A 114 -31.91 -17.64 -12.42
C TYR A 114 -31.31 -18.46 -11.29
N ARG A 115 -31.92 -19.61 -10.99
CA ARG A 115 -31.47 -20.51 -9.93
C ARG A 115 -31.52 -21.96 -10.37
N SER A 116 -30.50 -22.73 -10.03
CA SER A 116 -30.47 -24.18 -10.29
C SER A 116 -31.39 -24.95 -9.32
N ALA A 117 -31.75 -26.15 -9.73
CA ALA A 117 -32.10 -27.19 -8.75
C ALA A 117 -30.87 -27.52 -7.89
N VAL A 118 -31.07 -28.31 -6.86
CA VAL A 118 -29.92 -28.84 -6.06
C VAL A 118 -29.04 -29.70 -6.95
N VAL A 119 -27.74 -29.42 -6.98
CA VAL A 119 -26.73 -30.11 -7.75
C VAL A 119 -25.77 -30.80 -6.76
N SER A 120 -25.55 -32.10 -6.96
CA SER A 120 -24.54 -32.83 -6.18
C SER A 120 -23.19 -32.72 -6.87
N LEU A 121 -22.22 -32.14 -6.18
CA LEU A 121 -20.83 -32.06 -6.60
C LEU A 121 -20.05 -33.12 -5.85
N SER A 122 -19.28 -33.92 -6.58
CA SER A 122 -18.46 -35.01 -6.00
C SER A 122 -17.11 -35.11 -6.68
N GLY A 123 -16.08 -35.42 -5.91
CA GLY A 123 -14.70 -35.49 -6.37
C GLY A 123 -13.81 -34.46 -5.71
N VAL A 124 -12.60 -34.28 -6.23
CA VAL A 124 -11.62 -33.30 -5.75
C VAL A 124 -11.35 -32.29 -6.87
N PRO A 125 -11.60 -31.00 -6.63
CA PRO A 125 -11.24 -29.99 -7.61
C PRO A 125 -9.73 -30.00 -7.90
N PRO A 126 -9.30 -29.83 -9.16
CA PRO A 126 -7.90 -29.67 -9.49
C PRO A 126 -7.36 -28.33 -8.98
N ALA A 127 -6.06 -28.10 -9.09
CA ALA A 127 -5.40 -26.87 -8.57
C ALA A 127 -5.98 -25.55 -9.12
N ASN A 128 -6.52 -25.56 -10.34
CA ASN A 128 -7.22 -24.44 -10.97
C ASN A 128 -8.74 -24.43 -10.73
N GLY A 129 -9.22 -25.32 -9.86
CA GLY A 129 -10.62 -25.40 -9.44
C GLY A 129 -11.56 -26.05 -10.46
N TRP A 130 -12.78 -26.31 -10.01
CA TRP A 130 -13.93 -26.49 -10.91
C TRP A 130 -14.43 -25.12 -11.30
N ILE A 131 -14.75 -24.94 -12.59
CA ILE A 131 -15.12 -23.66 -13.16
C ILE A 131 -16.53 -23.76 -13.70
N PHE A 132 -17.38 -22.84 -13.29
CA PHE A 132 -18.77 -22.71 -13.75
C PHE A 132 -18.88 -21.42 -14.54
N THR A 133 -19.26 -21.52 -15.83
CA THR A 133 -19.34 -20.35 -16.72
C THR A 133 -20.73 -20.15 -17.27
N TYR A 134 -21.14 -18.88 -17.36
CA TYR A 134 -22.24 -18.42 -18.18
C TYR A 134 -21.68 -17.61 -19.34
N GLU A 135 -22.22 -17.85 -20.54
CA GLU A 135 -21.75 -17.22 -21.75
C GLU A 135 -22.91 -16.64 -22.54
N ASN A 136 -22.74 -15.43 -23.03
CA ASN A 136 -23.71 -14.79 -23.89
C ASN A 136 -23.01 -13.99 -25.00
N PHE A 137 -23.74 -13.70 -26.09
CA PHE A 137 -23.31 -12.89 -27.22
C PHE A 137 -24.45 -11.94 -27.64
N SER A 138 -24.22 -10.64 -27.89
CA SER A 138 -23.00 -9.89 -28.00
C SER A 138 -23.02 -8.72 -27.00
N ARG A 139 -21.85 -8.10 -26.79
CA ARG A 139 -21.73 -6.84 -26.02
C ARG A 139 -22.35 -5.67 -26.77
N SER A 140 -22.74 -4.63 -26.05
CA SER A 140 -23.20 -3.38 -26.65
C SER A 140 -22.08 -2.73 -27.48
N ASN A 141 -22.40 -2.24 -28.65
CA ASN A 141 -21.49 -1.49 -29.50
C ASN A 141 -21.14 -0.10 -28.94
N THR A 142 -21.84 0.33 -27.89
CA THR A 142 -21.63 1.62 -27.21
C THR A 142 -20.52 1.57 -26.14
N VAL A 143 -19.95 0.39 -25.86
CA VAL A 143 -18.84 0.24 -24.91
C VAL A 143 -17.60 0.95 -25.44
N SER A 144 -17.03 1.84 -24.63
CA SER A 144 -15.99 2.79 -25.04
C SER A 144 -14.58 2.35 -24.68
N ASN A 145 -14.42 1.44 -23.74
CA ASN A 145 -13.08 0.98 -23.26
C ASN A 145 -12.65 -0.37 -23.84
N LEU A 146 -13.49 -0.97 -24.70
CA LEU A 146 -13.16 -2.22 -25.40
C LEU A 146 -13.13 -2.01 -26.90
N MET A 147 -12.20 -2.66 -27.58
CA MET A 147 -12.02 -2.57 -29.04
C MET A 147 -13.10 -3.40 -29.77
N ASN A 148 -13.89 -2.75 -30.62
CA ASN A 148 -14.97 -3.40 -31.41
C ASN A 148 -15.86 -4.32 -30.57
N PRO A 149 -16.47 -3.85 -29.46
CA PRO A 149 -17.14 -4.68 -28.47
C PRO A 149 -18.28 -5.54 -29.04
N ALA A 150 -18.99 -5.09 -30.06
CA ALA A 150 -20.06 -5.84 -30.71
C ALA A 150 -19.61 -7.17 -31.35
N ASN A 151 -18.32 -7.33 -31.58
CA ASN A 151 -17.75 -8.58 -32.12
C ASN A 151 -17.46 -9.62 -31.01
N TYR A 152 -17.70 -9.28 -29.77
CA TYR A 152 -17.37 -10.12 -28.62
C TYR A 152 -18.59 -10.37 -27.74
N GLY A 153 -18.59 -11.52 -27.11
CA GLY A 153 -19.54 -11.88 -26.07
C GLY A 153 -19.06 -11.56 -24.67
N ILE A 154 -19.69 -12.16 -23.70
CA ILE A 154 -19.36 -12.13 -22.29
C ILE A 154 -19.21 -13.56 -21.76
N THR A 155 -18.23 -13.77 -20.90
CA THR A 155 -18.10 -14.96 -20.07
C THR A 155 -18.01 -14.53 -18.61
N LEU A 156 -18.97 -14.99 -17.80
CA LEU A 156 -18.96 -14.88 -16.34
C LEU A 156 -18.50 -16.20 -15.75
N ALA A 157 -17.76 -16.19 -14.66
CA ALA A 157 -17.29 -17.40 -14.03
C ALA A 157 -17.42 -17.38 -12.50
N ALA A 158 -17.62 -18.56 -11.93
CA ALA A 158 -17.41 -18.87 -10.52
C ALA A 158 -16.52 -20.11 -10.42
N LYS A 159 -15.66 -20.19 -9.41
CA LYS A 159 -14.73 -21.31 -9.22
C LYS A 159 -14.80 -21.86 -7.80
N ILE A 160 -14.70 -23.18 -7.69
CA ILE A 160 -14.57 -23.93 -6.43
C ILE A 160 -13.21 -24.60 -6.41
N TYR A 161 -12.35 -24.24 -5.46
CA TYR A 161 -10.99 -24.80 -5.33
C TYR A 161 -10.93 -25.93 -4.29
N LYS A 162 -11.85 -25.92 -3.31
CA LYS A 162 -11.92 -26.90 -2.23
C LYS A 162 -13.35 -27.38 -2.04
N LEU A 163 -13.56 -28.67 -1.93
CA LEU A 163 -14.84 -29.29 -1.64
C LEU A 163 -14.86 -29.97 -0.27
N ASP A 164 -13.70 -30.36 0.25
CA ASP A 164 -13.50 -30.87 1.59
C ASP A 164 -13.75 -29.82 2.70
N ILE A 165 -13.80 -28.56 2.29
CA ILE A 165 -14.18 -27.44 3.12
C ILE A 165 -15.54 -26.94 2.62
N PRO A 166 -16.66 -27.22 3.32
CA PRO A 166 -17.99 -26.72 2.94
C PRO A 166 -18.00 -25.19 2.88
N ASP A 167 -18.51 -24.65 1.77
CA ASP A 167 -18.39 -23.23 1.48
C ASP A 167 -19.56 -22.69 0.67
N ASP A 168 -20.09 -21.55 1.07
CA ASP A 168 -20.91 -20.68 0.25
C ASP A 168 -20.00 -19.72 -0.49
N SER A 169 -20.23 -19.46 -1.76
CA SER A 169 -19.45 -18.42 -2.45
C SER A 169 -19.73 -17.04 -1.88
N PRO A 170 -18.78 -16.09 -2.00
CA PRO A 170 -19.10 -14.69 -1.81
C PRO A 170 -20.29 -14.26 -2.67
N VAL A 171 -21.18 -13.45 -2.10
CA VAL A 171 -22.38 -12.91 -2.76
C VAL A 171 -22.35 -11.39 -2.64
N PHE A 172 -22.60 -10.71 -3.75
CA PHE A 172 -22.70 -9.26 -3.76
C PHE A 172 -24.12 -8.84 -3.33
N PHE A 173 -24.24 -8.13 -2.26
CA PHE A 173 -25.51 -7.67 -1.68
C PHE A 173 -26.02 -6.38 -2.29
N GLN A 174 -25.13 -5.53 -2.81
CA GLN A 174 -25.52 -4.30 -3.48
C GLN A 174 -25.56 -4.52 -4.99
N ASP A 175 -26.69 -4.15 -5.60
CA ASP A 175 -26.79 -4.12 -7.06
C ASP A 175 -25.86 -3.04 -7.63
N PRO A 176 -25.31 -3.22 -8.84
CA PRO A 176 -24.46 -2.21 -9.46
C PRO A 176 -25.18 -0.88 -9.65
N HIS A 177 -24.49 0.20 -9.37
CA HIS A 177 -24.94 1.53 -9.76
C HIS A 177 -24.43 1.85 -11.17
N PHE A 178 -25.26 1.61 -12.17
CA PHE A 178 -24.86 1.61 -13.57
C PHE A 178 -24.64 2.99 -14.18
N VAL A 179 -25.20 4.04 -13.60
CA VAL A 179 -25.22 5.38 -14.20
C VAL A 179 -24.45 6.36 -13.31
N SER A 180 -23.58 7.16 -13.92
CA SER A 180 -22.84 8.23 -13.25
C SER A 180 -22.87 9.49 -14.07
N CYS A 181 -22.82 10.65 -13.40
CA CYS A 181 -22.70 11.94 -14.05
C CYS A 181 -21.24 12.25 -14.40
N ALA A 182 -21.01 12.78 -15.59
CA ALA A 182 -19.67 13.18 -16.01
C ALA A 182 -19.11 14.28 -15.09
N GLY A 183 -17.91 14.06 -14.55
CA GLY A 183 -17.22 15.01 -13.68
C GLY A 183 -17.54 14.87 -12.19
N THR A 184 -18.52 14.06 -11.80
CA THR A 184 -18.79 13.76 -10.39
C THR A 184 -17.94 12.58 -9.93
N PRO A 185 -17.44 12.60 -8.68
CA PRO A 185 -16.82 11.41 -8.07
C PRO A 185 -17.81 10.25 -8.01
N TYR A 186 -17.39 9.11 -8.49
CA TYR A 186 -18.15 7.86 -8.40
C TYR A 186 -17.54 7.00 -7.30
N THR A 187 -18.36 6.57 -6.37
CA THR A 187 -18.01 5.57 -5.36
C THR A 187 -19.06 4.46 -5.38
N PHE A 188 -18.61 3.23 -5.41
CA PHE A 188 -19.48 2.07 -5.39
C PHE A 188 -18.84 0.94 -4.58
N ASN A 189 -19.61 0.32 -3.70
CA ASN A 189 -19.22 -0.91 -3.04
C ASN A 189 -20.32 -1.96 -3.25
N GLY A 190 -20.00 -3.04 -3.97
CA GLY A 190 -20.90 -4.16 -4.20
C GLY A 190 -21.21 -4.96 -2.95
N ASN A 191 -20.46 -4.71 -1.86
CA ASN A 191 -20.53 -5.42 -0.58
C ASN A 191 -20.63 -6.93 -0.78
N ALA A 192 -19.58 -7.54 -1.28
CA ALA A 192 -19.50 -8.99 -1.31
C ALA A 192 -19.36 -9.50 0.12
N ILE A 193 -20.25 -10.39 0.50
CA ILE A 193 -20.28 -11.03 1.83
C ILE A 193 -20.12 -12.51 1.65
N ASP A 194 -19.28 -13.11 2.49
CA ASP A 194 -19.13 -14.54 2.63
C ASP A 194 -19.92 -15.02 3.84
N ALA A 195 -20.85 -15.98 3.63
CA ALA A 195 -21.70 -16.48 4.71
C ALA A 195 -20.91 -17.32 5.74
N ASN A 196 -19.75 -17.82 5.34
CA ASN A 196 -18.85 -18.57 6.21
C ASN A 196 -17.82 -17.66 6.91
N LEU A 197 -17.89 -16.34 6.67
CA LEU A 197 -16.99 -15.32 7.22
C LEU A 197 -15.54 -15.50 6.75
N ASP A 198 -15.34 -16.01 5.54
CA ASP A 198 -14.03 -16.13 4.93
C ASP A 198 -13.44 -14.77 4.57
N SER A 199 -12.12 -14.68 4.56
CA SER A 199 -11.42 -13.46 4.20
C SER A 199 -11.52 -13.20 2.70
N LEU A 200 -12.03 -12.05 2.31
CA LEU A 200 -12.20 -11.67 0.92
C LEU A 200 -11.06 -10.80 0.41
N VAL A 201 -10.65 -11.06 -0.83
CA VAL A 201 -9.66 -10.24 -1.55
C VAL A 201 -10.24 -9.84 -2.91
N PHE A 202 -10.24 -8.54 -3.16
CA PHE A 202 -10.79 -7.95 -4.38
C PHE A 202 -9.68 -7.55 -5.35
N SER A 203 -9.94 -7.78 -6.64
CA SER A 203 -9.05 -7.32 -7.71
C SER A 203 -9.84 -7.01 -8.97
N PHE A 204 -9.29 -6.18 -9.84
CA PHE A 204 -9.83 -6.05 -11.19
C PHE A 204 -9.63 -7.33 -11.99
N GLY A 205 -10.60 -7.64 -12.86
CA GLY A 205 -10.59 -8.77 -13.76
C GLY A 205 -10.51 -8.35 -15.22
N ILE A 206 -10.20 -9.32 -16.08
CA ILE A 206 -10.18 -9.16 -17.53
C ILE A 206 -11.56 -9.54 -18.08
N PRO A 207 -12.24 -8.69 -18.87
CA PRO A 207 -13.42 -9.09 -19.61
C PRO A 207 -13.10 -10.17 -20.66
N TYR A 208 -13.86 -11.24 -20.66
CA TYR A 208 -13.66 -12.35 -21.58
C TYR A 208 -14.77 -12.42 -22.63
N ASN A 209 -14.38 -12.88 -23.83
CA ASN A 209 -15.29 -13.22 -24.89
C ASN A 209 -16.05 -14.53 -24.57
N ASN A 210 -17.22 -14.73 -25.16
CA ASN A 210 -17.88 -16.01 -25.11
C ASN A 210 -17.09 -17.07 -25.92
N ILE A 211 -17.25 -18.32 -25.56
CA ILE A 211 -16.52 -19.46 -26.14
C ILE A 211 -17.27 -19.94 -27.38
N GLN A 212 -17.30 -19.14 -28.43
CA GLN A 212 -18.00 -19.46 -29.67
C GLN A 212 -17.32 -20.61 -30.44
N GLY A 213 -17.86 -21.82 -30.31
CA GLY A 213 -17.42 -22.96 -31.10
C GLY A 213 -15.98 -23.38 -30.88
N ALA A 214 -15.24 -22.73 -30.01
CA ALA A 214 -13.91 -23.13 -29.57
C ALA A 214 -14.00 -23.98 -28.32
N SER A 215 -13.06 -24.90 -28.14
CA SER A 215 -12.95 -25.64 -26.89
C SER A 215 -12.28 -24.76 -25.85
N TYR A 216 -13.01 -24.34 -24.82
CA TYR A 216 -12.41 -23.84 -23.60
C TYR A 216 -11.79 -25.00 -22.87
N ASN A 217 -10.48 -24.99 -22.73
CA ASN A 217 -9.73 -26.06 -22.09
C ASN A 217 -8.96 -25.47 -20.89
N PRO A 218 -9.57 -25.43 -19.70
CA PRO A 218 -8.88 -25.00 -18.50
C PRO A 218 -7.55 -25.74 -18.30
N PRO A 219 -6.48 -25.10 -17.81
CA PRO A 219 -6.45 -23.83 -17.09
C PRO A 219 -6.35 -22.56 -17.96
N VAL A 220 -6.51 -22.66 -19.25
CA VAL A 220 -6.45 -21.49 -20.15
C VAL A 220 -7.79 -20.73 -20.04
N ASP A 221 -7.72 -19.47 -19.72
CA ASP A 221 -8.88 -18.57 -19.70
C ASP A 221 -9.46 -18.37 -21.10
N PRO A 222 -10.75 -18.00 -21.21
CA PRO A 222 -11.32 -17.56 -22.47
C PRO A 222 -10.52 -16.40 -23.08
N ILE A 223 -10.70 -16.16 -24.38
CA ILE A 223 -9.97 -15.08 -25.08
C ILE A 223 -10.35 -13.74 -24.47
N PRO A 224 -9.38 -12.96 -23.98
CA PRO A 224 -9.64 -11.61 -23.46
C PRO A 224 -10.23 -10.72 -24.55
N VAL A 225 -11.20 -9.90 -24.20
CA VAL A 225 -11.66 -8.83 -25.09
C VAL A 225 -10.60 -7.72 -25.08
N PRO A 226 -10.09 -7.33 -26.26
CA PRO A 226 -9.05 -6.27 -26.30
C PRO A 226 -9.59 -4.95 -25.78
N PHE A 227 -8.77 -4.27 -24.98
CA PHE A 227 -9.07 -2.90 -24.56
C PHE A 227 -8.70 -1.88 -25.64
N GLU A 228 -9.44 -0.78 -25.69
CA GLU A 228 -9.04 0.40 -26.45
C GLU A 228 -7.76 1.02 -25.88
N ILE A 229 -7.06 1.80 -26.73
CA ILE A 229 -5.80 2.43 -26.33
C ILE A 229 -6.03 3.36 -25.12
N GLY A 230 -5.22 3.16 -24.08
CA GLY A 230 -5.31 3.91 -22.83
C GLY A 230 -6.10 3.20 -21.73
N PHE A 231 -6.73 2.06 -22.03
CA PHE A 231 -7.45 1.23 -21.05
C PHE A 231 -6.78 -0.11 -20.83
N SER A 232 -7.07 -0.69 -19.68
CA SER A 232 -6.62 -2.04 -19.31
C SER A 232 -7.56 -2.62 -18.24
N ALA A 233 -7.35 -3.88 -17.87
CA ALA A 233 -8.09 -4.48 -16.77
C ALA A 233 -7.93 -3.71 -15.45
N THR A 234 -6.72 -3.22 -15.15
CA THR A 234 -6.42 -2.44 -13.94
C THR A 234 -6.71 -0.94 -14.09
N ASN A 235 -7.05 -0.50 -15.28
CA ASN A 235 -7.44 0.88 -15.58
C ASN A 235 -8.64 0.88 -16.55
N PRO A 236 -9.81 0.40 -16.09
CA PRO A 236 -10.98 0.20 -16.97
C PRO A 236 -11.74 1.50 -17.28
N THR A 237 -11.51 2.59 -16.56
CA THR A 237 -12.14 3.90 -16.77
C THR A 237 -11.16 4.90 -17.37
N PRO A 238 -11.63 6.00 -17.99
CA PRO A 238 -10.75 7.04 -18.50
C PRO A 238 -9.82 7.60 -17.44
N ASN A 239 -8.55 7.72 -17.80
CA ASN A 239 -7.51 8.26 -16.94
C ASN A 239 -7.04 9.65 -17.40
N GLN A 240 -6.03 10.19 -16.73
CA GLN A 240 -5.49 11.53 -17.02
C GLN A 240 -4.87 11.68 -18.44
N SER A 241 -4.51 10.58 -19.11
CA SER A 241 -4.02 10.65 -20.48
C SER A 241 -5.10 11.00 -21.50
N LEU A 242 -6.36 10.65 -21.18
CA LEU A 242 -7.53 11.01 -22.02
C LEU A 242 -8.10 12.38 -21.64
N ASN A 243 -8.09 12.74 -20.37
CA ASN A 243 -8.44 14.07 -19.88
C ASN A 243 -7.78 14.31 -18.51
N PRO A 244 -7.07 15.43 -18.30
CA PRO A 244 -6.39 15.72 -17.02
C PRO A 244 -7.30 15.76 -15.79
N ALA A 245 -8.60 15.99 -15.96
CA ALA A 245 -9.58 16.02 -14.89
C ALA A 245 -10.09 14.62 -14.48
N ASN A 246 -9.72 13.58 -15.20
CA ASN A 246 -10.08 12.21 -14.82
C ASN A 246 -9.24 11.74 -13.63
N ILE A 247 -9.88 11.01 -12.74
CA ILE A 247 -9.24 10.20 -11.71
C ILE A 247 -9.50 8.73 -12.09
N PRO A 248 -8.47 7.93 -12.37
CA PRO A 248 -8.63 6.55 -12.81
C PRO A 248 -9.30 5.70 -11.76
N ALA A 249 -9.89 4.58 -12.20
CA ALA A 249 -10.52 3.62 -11.29
C ALA A 249 -9.51 3.07 -10.29
N SER A 250 -9.90 3.07 -9.03
CA SER A 250 -9.20 2.44 -7.91
C SER A 250 -10.13 1.46 -7.22
N LEU A 251 -9.65 0.26 -6.96
CA LEU A 251 -10.38 -0.79 -6.25
C LEU A 251 -9.64 -1.13 -4.97
N ASN A 252 -10.31 -0.98 -3.84
CA ASN A 252 -9.74 -1.36 -2.55
C ASN A 252 -9.70 -2.90 -2.44
N PRO A 253 -8.53 -3.52 -2.26
CA PRO A 253 -8.40 -4.98 -2.27
C PRO A 253 -9.01 -5.67 -1.05
N VAL A 254 -9.36 -4.93 -0.01
CA VAL A 254 -9.93 -5.47 1.24
C VAL A 254 -11.44 -5.24 1.31
N SER A 255 -11.90 -4.02 1.01
CA SER A 255 -13.31 -3.66 1.12
C SER A 255 -14.10 -3.83 -0.17
N GLY A 256 -13.43 -3.95 -1.32
CA GLY A 256 -14.10 -4.01 -2.63
C GLY A 256 -14.67 -2.68 -3.11
N GLU A 257 -14.34 -1.58 -2.45
CA GLU A 257 -14.81 -0.25 -2.85
C GLU A 257 -14.12 0.22 -4.13
N LEU A 258 -14.90 0.56 -5.13
CA LEU A 258 -14.50 1.09 -6.43
C LEU A 258 -14.72 2.60 -6.47
N THR A 259 -13.68 3.36 -6.77
CA THR A 259 -13.76 4.82 -6.91
C THR A 259 -13.13 5.29 -8.20
N PHE A 260 -13.70 6.31 -8.82
CA PHE A 260 -13.11 7.05 -9.94
C PHE A 260 -13.81 8.40 -10.12
N THR A 261 -13.23 9.27 -10.95
CA THR A 261 -13.94 10.45 -11.50
C THR A 261 -13.72 10.48 -12.99
N CYS A 262 -14.80 10.52 -13.76
CA CYS A 262 -14.75 10.49 -15.20
C CYS A 262 -15.51 11.67 -15.83
N VAL A 263 -14.80 12.51 -16.58
CA VAL A 263 -15.41 13.60 -17.36
C VAL A 263 -15.74 13.19 -18.79
N ASN A 264 -15.21 12.06 -19.23
CA ASN A 264 -15.46 11.53 -20.58
C ASN A 264 -16.78 10.75 -20.58
N ILE A 265 -17.75 11.22 -21.36
CA ILE A 265 -19.03 10.53 -21.57
C ILE A 265 -18.77 9.21 -22.31
N GLY A 266 -19.40 8.12 -21.87
CA GLY A 266 -19.27 6.81 -22.50
C GLY A 266 -19.69 5.67 -21.60
N ASN A 267 -19.57 4.45 -22.11
CA ASN A 267 -19.91 3.21 -21.42
C ASN A 267 -18.63 2.41 -21.18
N TYR A 268 -18.35 2.07 -19.93
CA TYR A 268 -17.09 1.44 -19.53
C TYR A 268 -17.35 0.12 -18.83
N VAL A 269 -16.83 -0.97 -19.38
CA VAL A 269 -16.89 -2.29 -18.73
C VAL A 269 -15.86 -2.36 -17.63
N VAL A 270 -16.32 -2.72 -16.45
CA VAL A 270 -15.49 -2.99 -15.26
C VAL A 270 -15.81 -4.40 -14.77
N LYS A 271 -14.75 -5.16 -14.50
CA LYS A 271 -14.87 -6.51 -13.95
C LYS A 271 -14.13 -6.59 -12.62
N VAL A 272 -14.82 -7.08 -11.61
CA VAL A 272 -14.28 -7.28 -10.25
C VAL A 272 -14.26 -8.77 -9.96
N LEU A 273 -13.11 -9.25 -9.48
CA LEU A 273 -12.91 -10.61 -8.99
C LEU A 273 -12.89 -10.58 -7.46
N VAL A 274 -13.57 -11.53 -6.84
CA VAL A 274 -13.57 -11.74 -5.39
C VAL A 274 -13.09 -13.14 -5.10
N LYS A 275 -12.02 -13.25 -4.34
CA LYS A 275 -11.46 -14.52 -3.86
C LYS A 275 -11.73 -14.67 -2.39
N SER A 276 -12.24 -15.82 -1.95
CA SER A 276 -12.40 -16.14 -0.54
C SER A 276 -11.27 -17.04 -0.05
N TYR A 277 -10.79 -16.75 1.14
CA TYR A 277 -9.70 -17.48 1.79
C TYR A 277 -10.10 -17.87 3.21
N ARG A 278 -9.96 -19.14 3.53
CA ARG A 278 -10.10 -19.68 4.89
C ARG A 278 -8.74 -20.12 5.42
N GLN A 279 -8.27 -19.44 6.47
CA GLN A 279 -6.93 -19.68 7.04
C GLN A 279 -5.80 -19.62 5.99
N GLY A 280 -5.92 -18.67 5.04
CA GLY A 280 -4.94 -18.48 3.96
C GLY A 280 -5.05 -19.45 2.77
N ILE A 281 -5.99 -20.40 2.83
CA ILE A 281 -6.26 -21.33 1.72
C ILE A 281 -7.35 -20.74 0.82
N LEU A 282 -7.08 -20.65 -0.47
CA LEU A 282 -8.06 -20.22 -1.47
C LEU A 282 -9.17 -21.27 -1.59
N ILE A 283 -10.41 -20.88 -1.33
CA ILE A 283 -11.60 -21.74 -1.35
C ILE A 283 -12.42 -21.50 -2.60
N SER A 284 -12.73 -20.25 -2.91
CA SER A 284 -13.61 -19.89 -4.02
C SER A 284 -13.16 -18.59 -4.71
N GLU A 285 -13.67 -18.41 -5.93
CA GLU A 285 -13.54 -17.18 -6.69
C GLU A 285 -14.85 -16.94 -7.43
N VAL A 286 -15.37 -15.74 -7.29
CA VAL A 286 -16.53 -15.26 -8.07
C VAL A 286 -16.17 -13.95 -8.75
N GLU A 287 -16.88 -13.62 -9.81
CA GLU A 287 -16.65 -12.40 -10.54
C GLU A 287 -17.96 -11.68 -10.84
N ARG A 288 -17.90 -10.35 -10.80
CA ARG A 288 -18.95 -9.48 -11.29
C ARG A 288 -18.42 -8.65 -12.45
N GLU A 289 -19.09 -8.69 -13.58
CA GLU A 289 -18.85 -7.75 -14.67
C GLU A 289 -20.02 -6.77 -14.73
N MET A 290 -19.72 -5.49 -14.95
CA MET A 290 -20.72 -4.43 -15.04
C MET A 290 -20.29 -3.38 -16.07
N GLN A 291 -21.26 -2.82 -16.80
CA GLN A 291 -21.05 -1.74 -17.74
C GLN A 291 -21.53 -0.43 -17.12
N LEU A 292 -20.57 0.42 -16.72
CA LEU A 292 -20.85 1.73 -16.16
C LEU A 292 -21.11 2.75 -17.28
N MET A 293 -22.17 3.53 -17.14
CA MET A 293 -22.55 4.58 -18.09
C MET A 293 -22.25 5.94 -17.48
N VAL A 294 -21.35 6.69 -18.10
CA VAL A 294 -21.08 8.07 -17.74
C VAL A 294 -21.81 8.97 -18.74
N MET A 295 -22.73 9.77 -18.23
CA MET A 295 -23.59 10.60 -19.06
C MET A 295 -23.53 12.07 -18.63
N PRO A 296 -23.90 13.01 -19.52
CA PRO A 296 -24.01 14.40 -19.15
C PRO A 296 -25.23 14.58 -18.25
N CYS A 297 -25.04 15.13 -17.07
CA CYS A 297 -26.14 15.51 -16.20
C CYS A 297 -26.28 17.05 -16.21
N SER A 298 -27.53 17.52 -16.26
CA SER A 298 -27.84 18.94 -16.15
C SER A 298 -28.33 19.25 -14.73
N GLY A 299 -27.88 20.38 -14.16
CA GLY A 299 -28.52 20.90 -12.98
C GLY A 299 -27.68 20.97 -11.70
N GLY A 300 -26.39 20.54 -11.72
CA GLY A 300 -25.51 20.73 -10.57
C GLY A 300 -25.84 19.86 -9.36
N ASN A 301 -26.51 18.71 -9.52
CA ASN A 301 -26.79 17.77 -8.44
C ASN A 301 -25.50 17.05 -8.03
N ASN A 302 -25.17 17.08 -6.76
CA ASN A 302 -24.03 16.42 -6.16
C ASN A 302 -24.48 15.17 -5.40
N PRO A 303 -23.58 14.18 -5.18
CA PRO A 303 -23.90 13.05 -4.32
C PRO A 303 -24.18 13.47 -2.87
N PRO A 304 -25.19 12.87 -2.20
CA PRO A 304 -25.41 13.07 -0.76
C PRO A 304 -24.14 12.82 0.04
N VAL A 305 -23.94 13.54 1.13
CA VAL A 305 -22.76 13.41 1.99
C VAL A 305 -23.08 12.51 3.17
N ILE A 306 -22.35 11.40 3.31
CA ILE A 306 -22.39 10.54 4.49
C ILE A 306 -21.26 10.98 5.42
N THR A 307 -21.62 11.40 6.62
CA THR A 307 -20.64 11.85 7.61
C THR A 307 -19.93 10.65 8.24
N PRO A 308 -18.58 10.60 8.23
CA PRO A 308 -17.84 9.56 8.93
C PRO A 308 -18.18 9.55 10.43
N PRO A 309 -18.60 8.40 10.99
CA PRO A 309 -19.13 8.35 12.35
C PRO A 309 -18.06 8.35 13.45
N PHE A 310 -16.78 8.08 13.09
CA PHE A 310 -15.73 7.93 14.08
C PHE A 310 -14.74 9.11 14.08
N PRO A 311 -14.01 9.31 15.20
CA PRO A 311 -13.01 10.36 15.31
C PRO A 311 -11.99 10.34 14.18
N GLY A 312 -11.53 11.51 13.76
CA GLY A 312 -10.56 11.65 12.67
C GLY A 312 -11.16 11.49 11.27
N ASN A 313 -12.48 11.65 11.12
CA ASN A 313 -13.21 11.41 9.87
C ASN A 313 -13.01 9.99 9.34
N SER A 314 -13.10 8.99 10.23
CA SER A 314 -12.89 7.59 9.91
C SER A 314 -14.20 6.83 9.77
N PHE A 315 -14.20 5.83 8.91
CA PHE A 315 -15.20 4.76 8.82
C PHE A 315 -14.71 3.44 9.42
N ASP A 316 -13.49 3.42 9.99
CA ASP A 316 -12.91 2.26 10.65
C ASP A 316 -12.98 2.41 12.16
N LEU A 317 -13.43 1.37 12.83
CA LEU A 317 -13.51 1.28 14.28
C LEU A 317 -12.88 -0.02 14.75
N THR A 318 -11.99 0.08 15.74
CA THR A 318 -11.45 -1.09 16.43
C THR A 318 -12.07 -1.16 17.83
N VAL A 319 -12.60 -2.31 18.21
CA VAL A 319 -13.23 -2.58 19.50
C VAL A 319 -12.73 -3.89 20.08
N ASN A 320 -12.87 -4.04 21.38
CA ASN A 320 -12.62 -5.30 22.04
C ASN A 320 -13.88 -6.16 22.06
N VAL A 321 -13.71 -7.46 22.13
CA VAL A 321 -14.82 -8.37 22.44
C VAL A 321 -15.48 -7.94 23.74
N GLY A 322 -16.81 -7.86 23.74
CA GLY A 322 -17.61 -7.41 24.90
C GLY A 322 -17.99 -5.93 24.84
N ASP A 323 -17.34 -5.13 23.98
CA ASP A 323 -17.71 -3.75 23.82
C ASP A 323 -19.02 -3.59 23.04
N LEU A 324 -19.81 -2.60 23.43
CA LEU A 324 -20.96 -2.15 22.65
C LEU A 324 -20.51 -1.17 21.58
N VAL A 325 -20.61 -1.58 20.33
CA VAL A 325 -20.44 -0.68 19.19
C VAL A 325 -21.72 0.12 19.02
N SER A 326 -21.64 1.43 19.16
CA SER A 326 -22.77 2.32 18.95
C SER A 326 -22.31 3.62 18.29
N PHE A 327 -22.94 3.98 17.18
CA PHE A 327 -22.64 5.23 16.49
C PHE A 327 -23.84 5.73 15.70
N ASN A 328 -23.88 7.06 15.49
CA ASN A 328 -24.87 7.70 14.64
C ASN A 328 -24.39 7.69 13.19
N LEU A 329 -25.27 7.29 12.29
CA LEU A 329 -25.10 7.35 10.86
C LEU A 329 -25.91 8.52 10.31
N ASN A 330 -25.20 9.53 9.82
CA ASN A 330 -25.81 10.73 9.29
C ASN A 330 -25.54 10.87 7.81
N ALA A 331 -26.55 11.20 7.04
CA ALA A 331 -26.41 11.61 5.65
C ALA A 331 -27.18 12.92 5.43
N SER A 332 -26.67 13.77 4.55
CA SER A 332 -27.31 15.04 4.20
C SER A 332 -27.09 15.40 2.75
N ASP A 333 -28.05 16.14 2.20
CA ASP A 333 -27.98 16.75 0.89
C ASP A 333 -28.57 18.15 0.98
N ALA A 334 -27.84 19.11 0.45
CA ALA A 334 -28.28 20.50 0.39
C ALA A 334 -28.84 20.90 -0.99
N ASP A 335 -28.73 19.99 -1.96
CA ASP A 335 -29.20 20.26 -3.31
C ASP A 335 -30.74 20.18 -3.39
N LEU A 336 -31.29 20.81 -4.42
CA LEU A 336 -32.72 20.93 -4.58
C LEU A 336 -33.15 20.22 -5.87
N LEU A 337 -34.41 19.74 -5.90
CA LEU A 337 -35.03 19.29 -7.12
C LEU A 337 -35.24 20.44 -8.12
N GLN A 338 -35.57 20.13 -9.35
CA GLN A 338 -35.75 21.10 -10.45
C GLN A 338 -36.82 22.16 -10.19
N ASP A 339 -37.76 21.89 -9.30
CA ASP A 339 -38.80 22.84 -8.89
C ASP A 339 -38.41 23.66 -7.63
N GLY A 340 -37.19 23.45 -7.10
CA GLY A 340 -36.67 24.13 -5.92
C GLY A 340 -37.10 23.49 -4.60
N SER A 341 -37.77 22.36 -4.61
CA SER A 341 -38.08 21.61 -3.38
C SER A 341 -36.84 20.82 -2.90
N PRO A 342 -36.72 20.58 -1.59
CA PRO A 342 -35.65 19.72 -1.05
C PRO A 342 -35.76 18.29 -1.56
N GLN A 343 -34.61 17.67 -1.80
CA GLN A 343 -34.52 16.28 -2.22
C GLN A 343 -34.90 15.31 -1.09
N THR A 344 -35.47 14.17 -1.47
CA THR A 344 -35.70 13.04 -0.56
C THR A 344 -34.58 12.04 -0.67
N LEU A 345 -33.89 11.82 0.43
CA LEU A 345 -32.84 10.82 0.53
C LEU A 345 -33.44 9.46 0.88
N THR A 346 -32.88 8.41 0.30
CA THR A 346 -33.17 7.02 0.66
C THR A 346 -31.86 6.35 1.07
N MET A 347 -31.79 5.88 2.33
CA MET A 347 -30.67 5.12 2.85
C MET A 347 -31.01 3.63 2.92
N THR A 348 -30.10 2.82 2.41
CA THR A 348 -30.10 1.36 2.55
C THR A 348 -28.73 0.92 3.10
N GLY A 349 -28.66 -0.30 3.57
CA GLY A 349 -27.40 -0.84 4.05
C GLY A 349 -27.35 -2.36 3.99
N SER A 350 -26.15 -2.89 4.07
CA SER A 350 -25.89 -4.33 4.09
C SER A 350 -24.68 -4.61 4.96
N GLY A 351 -24.56 -5.84 5.44
CA GLY A 351 -23.47 -6.30 6.27
C GLY A 351 -23.74 -7.71 6.79
N PRO A 352 -22.70 -8.45 7.21
CA PRO A 352 -22.79 -9.87 7.51
C PRO A 352 -23.57 -10.17 8.80
N MET A 353 -23.65 -9.19 9.71
CA MET A 353 -24.15 -9.42 11.07
C MET A 353 -25.48 -8.71 11.39
N TYR A 354 -26.20 -8.19 10.39
CA TYR A 354 -27.51 -7.62 10.66
C TYR A 354 -28.53 -8.67 11.06
N GLY A 355 -29.28 -8.36 12.11
CA GLY A 355 -30.41 -9.17 12.55
C GLY A 355 -31.66 -8.97 11.67
N THR A 356 -32.71 -9.71 11.98
CA THR A 356 -33.96 -9.71 11.23
C THR A 356 -34.51 -8.29 11.10
N ASN A 357 -34.85 -7.90 9.87
CA ASN A 357 -35.39 -6.58 9.51
C ASN A 357 -34.49 -5.39 9.93
N PHE A 358 -33.17 -5.64 10.11
CA PHE A 358 -32.18 -4.67 10.56
C PHE A 358 -32.41 -4.08 11.96
N THR A 359 -33.46 -4.48 12.67
CA THR A 359 -33.82 -3.93 13.99
C THR A 359 -33.72 -4.96 15.13
N SER A 360 -33.53 -6.23 14.81
CA SER A 360 -33.43 -7.31 15.80
C SER A 360 -31.98 -7.59 16.18
N SER A 361 -31.74 -7.98 17.43
CA SER A 361 -30.45 -8.53 17.86
C SER A 361 -30.28 -10.03 17.56
N THR A 362 -31.24 -10.62 16.81
CA THR A 362 -31.23 -12.04 16.42
C THR A 362 -31.51 -12.20 14.93
N GLY A 363 -31.15 -13.35 14.36
CA GLY A 363 -31.42 -13.68 12.96
C GLY A 363 -30.23 -13.53 12.01
N CYS A 364 -29.06 -13.14 12.52
CA CYS A 364 -27.77 -13.21 11.80
C CYS A 364 -27.06 -14.53 12.08
N SER A 365 -25.90 -14.71 11.50
CA SER A 365 -25.07 -15.92 11.64
C SER A 365 -24.59 -16.14 13.08
N ILE A 366 -24.22 -15.08 13.78
CA ILE A 366 -23.69 -15.11 15.16
C ILE A 366 -24.40 -14.03 15.98
N ALA A 367 -25.25 -14.43 16.91
CA ALA A 367 -25.93 -13.50 17.83
C ALA A 367 -24.99 -13.10 18.99
N PRO A 368 -25.16 -11.89 19.57
CA PRO A 368 -26.12 -10.85 19.22
C PRO A 368 -25.79 -10.13 17.92
N CYS A 369 -26.81 -9.85 17.12
CA CYS A 369 -26.66 -9.21 15.83
C CYS A 369 -26.57 -7.69 15.95
N ALA A 370 -25.97 -7.09 14.93
CA ALA A 370 -26.05 -5.65 14.69
C ALA A 370 -27.49 -5.23 14.34
N ASN A 371 -27.90 -4.09 14.83
CA ASN A 371 -29.24 -3.55 14.58
C ASN A 371 -29.22 -2.03 14.47
N LEU A 372 -30.23 -1.49 13.83
CA LEU A 372 -30.53 -0.08 13.74
C LEU A 372 -31.72 0.29 14.59
N THR A 373 -31.79 1.55 15.00
CA THR A 373 -32.99 2.05 15.70
C THR A 373 -34.24 1.90 14.82
N THR A 374 -34.08 2.12 13.51
CA THR A 374 -35.13 1.94 12.49
C THR A 374 -34.56 1.13 11.35
N GLY A 375 -35.29 0.14 10.84
CA GLY A 375 -34.82 -0.72 9.76
C GLY A 375 -34.69 -0.01 8.41
N PHE A 376 -34.00 -0.63 7.47
CA PHE A 376 -33.92 -0.16 6.09
C PHE A 376 -35.15 -0.60 5.24
N PRO A 377 -35.50 0.16 4.17
CA PRO A 377 -34.92 1.46 3.78
C PRO A 377 -35.38 2.61 4.67
N LEU A 378 -34.50 3.59 4.89
CA LEU A 378 -34.82 4.83 5.58
C LEU A 378 -34.98 5.95 4.58
N THR A 379 -35.97 6.81 4.76
CA THR A 379 -36.18 8.01 3.93
C THR A 379 -36.20 9.26 4.77
N GLY A 380 -35.70 10.36 4.24
CA GLY A 380 -35.70 11.65 4.90
C GLY A 380 -35.48 12.81 3.93
N THR A 381 -36.15 13.93 4.15
CA THR A 381 -36.02 15.13 3.30
C THR A 381 -34.79 15.92 3.71
N GLY A 382 -33.82 16.07 2.80
CA GLY A 382 -32.56 16.78 2.98
C GLY A 382 -31.57 16.13 3.95
N SER A 383 -32.02 15.22 4.81
CA SER A 383 -31.12 14.49 5.73
C SER A 383 -31.75 13.21 6.28
N ILE A 384 -30.89 12.29 6.65
CA ILE A 384 -31.24 11.04 7.34
C ILE A 384 -30.32 10.85 8.53
N ASN A 385 -30.88 10.39 9.64
CA ASN A 385 -30.15 10.00 10.84
C ASN A 385 -30.68 8.67 11.38
N THR A 386 -29.79 7.76 11.73
CA THR A 386 -30.12 6.53 12.44
C THR A 386 -28.96 6.13 13.34
N ASN A 387 -29.25 5.33 14.35
CA ASN A 387 -28.24 4.81 15.25
C ASN A 387 -28.01 3.34 14.97
N PHE A 388 -26.72 2.97 14.83
CA PHE A 388 -26.25 1.60 14.73
C PHE A 388 -25.83 1.11 16.11
N ASN A 389 -26.23 -0.10 16.46
CA ASN A 389 -25.85 -0.76 17.71
C ASN A 389 -25.47 -2.21 17.46
N TRP A 390 -24.40 -2.64 18.09
CA TRP A 390 -23.96 -4.02 18.04
C TRP A 390 -23.18 -4.39 19.29
N GLN A 391 -23.69 -5.37 20.08
CA GLN A 391 -22.97 -5.91 21.21
C GLN A 391 -22.05 -7.02 20.74
N THR A 392 -20.74 -6.83 20.83
CA THR A 392 -19.76 -7.84 20.47
C THR A 392 -19.61 -8.90 21.56
N THR A 393 -19.30 -10.15 21.18
CA THR A 393 -19.04 -11.27 22.09
C THR A 393 -17.86 -12.11 21.59
N CYS A 394 -17.38 -13.03 22.37
CA CYS A 394 -16.30 -13.95 21.99
C CYS A 394 -16.64 -14.80 20.76
N ASP A 395 -17.92 -15.05 20.51
CA ASP A 395 -18.33 -15.80 19.33
C ASP A 395 -18.05 -15.04 18.03
N HIS A 396 -18.03 -13.69 18.08
CA HIS A 396 -17.72 -12.82 16.93
C HIS A 396 -16.24 -12.80 16.53
N ILE A 397 -15.38 -13.54 17.21
CA ILE A 397 -13.98 -13.73 16.78
C ILE A 397 -13.69 -15.20 16.48
N SER A 398 -14.72 -16.00 16.27
CA SER A 398 -14.60 -17.40 15.86
C SER A 398 -14.83 -17.54 14.37
N ASP A 399 -13.98 -18.33 13.70
CA ASP A 399 -14.22 -18.70 12.29
C ASP A 399 -15.38 -19.73 12.19
N ALA A 400 -15.78 -20.08 10.98
CA ALA A 400 -16.87 -21.03 10.73
C ALA A 400 -16.62 -22.45 11.31
N GLN A 401 -15.38 -22.79 11.67
CA GLN A 401 -15.00 -24.04 12.33
C GLN A 401 -14.95 -23.92 13.86
N GLY A 402 -15.23 -22.74 14.40
CA GLY A 402 -15.17 -22.46 15.83
C GLY A 402 -13.77 -22.19 16.36
N ASN A 403 -12.77 -21.97 15.50
CA ASN A 403 -11.43 -21.55 15.94
C ASN A 403 -11.46 -20.07 16.30
N THR A 404 -10.89 -19.73 17.43
CA THR A 404 -10.81 -18.36 17.90
C THR A 404 -9.69 -17.62 17.17
N MET A 405 -10.05 -16.54 16.50
CA MET A 405 -9.10 -15.69 15.76
C MET A 405 -8.58 -14.56 16.66
N SER A 406 -7.46 -13.99 16.29
CA SER A 406 -6.92 -12.80 16.98
C SER A 406 -7.75 -11.55 16.72
N GLN A 407 -8.35 -11.48 15.55
CA GLN A 407 -9.19 -10.37 15.09
C GLN A 407 -10.13 -10.88 14.01
N MET A 408 -11.36 -10.36 14.02
CA MET A 408 -12.30 -10.48 12.92
C MET A 408 -12.73 -9.08 12.47
N THR A 409 -12.90 -8.91 11.16
CA THR A 409 -13.36 -7.64 10.58
C THR A 409 -14.73 -7.83 9.98
N TYR A 410 -15.65 -6.96 10.36
CA TYR A 410 -17.02 -6.95 9.88
C TYR A 410 -17.26 -5.66 9.09
N THR A 411 -17.54 -5.81 7.81
CA THR A 411 -17.76 -4.70 6.89
C THR A 411 -19.25 -4.45 6.72
N TYR A 412 -19.68 -3.22 6.96
CA TYR A 412 -21.03 -2.74 6.72
C TYR A 412 -20.99 -1.65 5.65
N VAL A 413 -21.81 -1.80 4.63
CA VAL A 413 -21.90 -0.82 3.55
C VAL A 413 -23.22 -0.11 3.64
N PHE A 414 -23.19 1.21 3.70
CA PHE A 414 -24.34 2.09 3.68
C PHE A 414 -24.38 2.81 2.33
N ARG A 415 -25.54 2.83 1.72
CA ARG A 415 -25.81 3.50 0.45
C ARG A 415 -26.87 4.54 0.67
N VAL A 416 -26.60 5.78 0.27
CA VAL A 416 -27.57 6.87 0.29
C VAL A 416 -27.76 7.38 -1.14
N GLN A 417 -28.99 7.49 -1.54
CA GLN A 417 -29.40 7.99 -2.85
C GLN A 417 -30.35 9.15 -2.67
N ASP A 418 -30.18 10.21 -3.46
CA ASP A 418 -31.16 11.26 -3.64
C ASP A 418 -32.27 10.83 -4.64
N ASP A 419 -33.26 11.67 -4.83
CA ASP A 419 -34.37 11.42 -5.76
C ASP A 419 -34.39 12.40 -6.95
N TYR A 420 -33.25 12.98 -7.30
CA TYR A 420 -33.11 13.91 -8.42
C TYR A 420 -33.29 13.20 -9.76
N CYS A 421 -34.21 13.70 -10.60
CA CYS A 421 -34.46 13.17 -11.94
C CYS A 421 -33.54 13.84 -12.99
N GLN A 422 -33.02 13.13 -13.95
CA GLN A 422 -33.24 11.73 -14.32
C GLN A 422 -32.22 10.78 -13.65
N VAL A 423 -31.08 11.28 -13.22
CA VAL A 423 -29.98 10.53 -12.64
C VAL A 423 -29.79 10.96 -11.19
N PRO A 424 -30.36 10.22 -10.24
CA PRO A 424 -30.07 10.44 -8.83
C PRO A 424 -28.59 10.17 -8.55
N GLN A 425 -28.03 10.94 -7.63
CA GLN A 425 -26.67 10.71 -7.18
C GLN A 425 -26.66 9.76 -5.98
N VAL A 426 -25.57 9.02 -5.85
CA VAL A 426 -25.45 7.99 -4.82
C VAL A 426 -24.11 8.11 -4.13
N SER A 427 -24.13 8.03 -2.81
CA SER A 427 -22.93 7.89 -2.00
C SER A 427 -22.91 6.57 -1.26
N TYR A 428 -21.73 6.04 -1.06
CA TYR A 428 -21.47 4.85 -0.27
C TYR A 428 -20.56 5.19 0.92
N ALA A 429 -20.79 4.53 2.03
CA ALA A 429 -19.86 4.51 3.16
C ALA A 429 -19.59 3.07 3.55
N THR A 430 -18.33 2.69 3.54
CA THR A 430 -17.84 1.38 3.95
C THR A 430 -17.32 1.46 5.37
N VAL A 431 -18.10 0.98 6.34
CA VAL A 431 -17.76 0.96 7.76
C VAL A 431 -17.15 -0.39 8.11
N ASN A 432 -15.90 -0.38 8.58
CA ASN A 432 -15.22 -1.59 9.03
C ASN A 432 -15.13 -1.60 10.56
N ILE A 433 -15.60 -2.66 11.17
CA ILE A 433 -15.50 -2.88 12.62
C ILE A 433 -14.55 -4.04 12.88
N HIS A 434 -13.42 -3.72 13.47
CA HIS A 434 -12.37 -4.68 13.83
C HIS A 434 -12.59 -5.13 15.27
N VAL A 435 -13.01 -6.39 15.46
CA VAL A 435 -13.23 -6.98 16.77
C VAL A 435 -11.99 -7.75 17.18
N LEU A 436 -11.38 -7.33 18.28
CA LEU A 436 -10.15 -7.92 18.80
C LEU A 436 -10.44 -9.00 19.85
N ASN A 437 -9.66 -10.08 19.77
CA ASN A 437 -9.71 -11.18 20.74
C ASN A 437 -9.06 -10.75 22.06
N PRO A 438 -9.75 -10.81 23.18
CA PRO A 438 -9.18 -10.55 24.50
C PRO A 438 -8.21 -11.66 24.92
N GLY A 439 -8.52 -12.89 24.55
CA GLY A 439 -7.72 -14.07 24.81
C GLY A 439 -7.14 -14.19 26.22
N ILE A 440 -6.31 -15.18 26.42
CA ILE A 440 -5.42 -15.26 27.57
C ILE A 440 -4.21 -14.39 27.29
N ILE A 441 -3.97 -13.41 28.12
CA ILE A 441 -2.84 -12.52 27.98
C ILE A 441 -1.57 -13.28 28.40
N ALA A 442 -0.65 -13.44 27.46
CA ALA A 442 0.66 -13.97 27.76
C ALA A 442 1.43 -12.98 28.66
N ALA A 443 2.27 -13.47 29.52
CA ALA A 443 3.17 -12.60 30.23
C ALA A 443 4.09 -11.90 29.23
N PRO A 444 4.31 -10.58 29.39
CA PRO A 444 5.31 -9.90 28.60
C PRO A 444 6.67 -10.41 29.01
N GLU A 445 7.56 -10.50 28.07
CA GLU A 445 8.96 -10.73 28.39
C GLU A 445 9.53 -9.51 29.12
N ILE A 446 10.44 -9.75 30.03
CA ILE A 446 11.26 -8.69 30.61
C ILE A 446 12.14 -8.14 29.47
N ASN A 447 11.90 -6.89 29.09
CA ASN A 447 12.62 -6.25 28.00
C ASN A 447 14.06 -5.97 28.36
N CYS A 448 14.24 -5.41 29.56
CA CYS A 448 15.56 -5.14 30.11
C CYS A 448 15.48 -4.94 31.62
N ILE A 449 16.62 -5.00 32.24
CA ILE A 449 16.85 -4.65 33.65
C ILE A 449 17.96 -3.60 33.68
N GLN A 450 17.66 -2.47 34.29
CA GLN A 450 18.63 -1.37 34.44
C GLN A 450 19.05 -1.27 35.88
N THR A 451 20.36 -1.15 36.06
CA THR A 451 20.93 -0.83 37.37
C THR A 451 21.11 0.68 37.47
N ALA A 452 20.50 1.29 38.48
CA ALA A 452 20.64 2.72 38.78
C ALA A 452 21.99 3.01 39.48
N ASN A 453 22.28 4.29 39.61
CA ASN A 453 23.47 4.73 40.37
C ASN A 453 23.39 4.41 41.86
N THR A 454 22.20 4.20 42.37
CA THR A 454 21.86 3.80 43.73
C THR A 454 21.87 2.30 43.95
N GLU A 455 22.26 1.53 42.91
CA GLU A 455 22.22 0.05 42.89
C GLU A 455 20.78 -0.50 42.98
N ASP A 456 19.75 0.33 42.76
CA ASP A 456 18.39 -0.13 42.56
C ASP A 456 18.28 -0.72 41.16
N LEU A 457 17.56 -1.84 41.05
CA LEU A 457 17.23 -2.41 39.74
C LEU A 457 15.83 -1.94 39.30
N THR A 458 15.72 -1.50 38.07
CA THR A 458 14.44 -1.28 37.43
C THR A 458 14.23 -2.34 36.37
N ILE A 459 13.20 -3.15 36.56
CA ILE A 459 12.76 -4.19 35.61
C ILE A 459 11.77 -3.54 34.66
N PHE A 460 12.01 -3.65 33.36
CA PHE A 460 11.16 -3.08 32.32
C PHE A 460 10.51 -4.18 31.48
N TRP A 461 9.24 -3.97 31.14
CA TRP A 461 8.49 -4.80 30.20
C TRP A 461 7.58 -3.92 29.35
N ASN A 462 7.07 -4.47 28.27
CA ASN A 462 6.03 -3.77 27.52
C ASN A 462 4.68 -4.02 28.19
N PRO A 463 3.86 -2.99 28.46
CA PRO A 463 2.51 -3.20 28.92
C PRO A 463 1.76 -4.13 27.97
N VAL A 464 1.02 -5.08 28.55
CA VAL A 464 0.21 -5.97 27.75
C VAL A 464 -1.01 -5.24 27.22
N THR A 465 -1.44 -5.59 26.01
CA THR A 465 -2.72 -5.10 25.50
C THR A 465 -3.86 -5.85 26.18
N ASN A 466 -4.80 -5.09 26.72
CA ASN A 466 -5.99 -5.64 27.35
C ASN A 466 -7.22 -5.45 26.47
N ASN A 467 -7.43 -6.37 25.59
CA ASN A 467 -8.63 -6.41 24.79
C ASN A 467 -9.75 -7.02 25.62
N ASN A 468 -10.68 -6.22 26.13
CA ASN A 468 -11.83 -6.68 26.89
C ASN A 468 -11.65 -6.84 28.42
N ASN A 469 -10.82 -6.01 29.04
CA ASN A 469 -10.57 -6.04 30.49
C ASN A 469 -10.14 -7.41 31.03
N ALA A 470 -9.44 -8.19 30.23
CA ALA A 470 -8.93 -9.50 30.63
C ALA A 470 -7.75 -9.42 31.61
N PHE A 471 -7.10 -8.28 31.72
CA PHE A 471 -5.94 -8.06 32.60
C PHE A 471 -6.37 -7.89 34.05
N VAL A 472 -5.66 -8.55 34.96
CA VAL A 472 -5.84 -8.40 36.42
C VAL A 472 -4.60 -7.77 37.06
N SER A 473 -3.41 -8.36 36.82
CA SER A 473 -2.19 -7.83 37.40
C SER A 473 -0.94 -8.40 36.74
N TYR A 474 0.14 -7.64 36.84
CA TYR A 474 1.50 -8.13 36.71
C TYR A 474 1.96 -8.60 38.08
N GLN A 475 2.59 -9.75 38.16
CA GLN A 475 3.25 -10.29 39.35
C GLN A 475 4.73 -10.43 39.04
N ILE A 476 5.58 -9.85 39.88
CA ILE A 476 7.03 -9.82 39.72
C ILE A 476 7.63 -10.78 40.71
N TYR A 477 8.45 -11.70 40.22
CA TYR A 477 9.11 -12.72 40.99
C TYR A 477 10.62 -12.61 40.89
N SER A 478 11.32 -12.87 42.00
CA SER A 478 12.75 -13.15 42.02
C SER A 478 12.94 -14.65 42.28
N ILE A 479 13.89 -15.30 41.59
CA ILE A 479 14.24 -16.71 41.87
C ILE A 479 14.67 -16.88 43.32
N GLN A 480 15.37 -15.86 43.87
CA GLN A 480 15.90 -15.89 45.21
C GLN A 480 14.87 -15.63 46.31
N ASN A 481 13.84 -14.81 46.03
CA ASN A 481 12.94 -14.24 47.04
C ASN A 481 11.43 -14.57 46.81
N GLY A 482 11.06 -15.26 45.72
CA GLY A 482 9.67 -15.50 45.34
C GLY A 482 8.94 -14.27 44.79
N LEU A 483 7.65 -14.13 45.11
CA LEU A 483 6.86 -12.95 44.70
C LEU A 483 7.34 -11.71 45.45
N ILE A 484 7.84 -10.71 44.70
CA ILE A 484 8.40 -9.48 45.23
C ILE A 484 7.50 -8.25 44.98
N GLY A 485 6.53 -8.36 44.06
CA GLY A 485 5.62 -7.27 43.78
C GLY A 485 4.42 -7.66 42.95
N THR A 486 3.35 -6.88 43.06
CA THR A 486 2.13 -7.00 42.27
C THR A 486 1.73 -5.62 41.79
N VAL A 487 1.46 -5.46 40.46
CA VAL A 487 1.09 -4.21 39.85
C VAL A 487 -0.24 -4.40 39.13
N THR A 488 -1.26 -3.62 39.48
CA THR A 488 -2.62 -3.71 38.95
C THR A 488 -2.87 -2.71 37.80
N ASP A 489 -1.95 -1.77 37.59
CA ASP A 489 -2.01 -0.87 36.44
C ASP A 489 -1.53 -1.61 35.19
N ILE A 490 -2.43 -1.77 34.22
CA ILE A 490 -2.11 -2.40 32.96
C ILE A 490 -1.05 -1.65 32.14
N ASN A 491 -1.01 -0.33 32.30
CA ASN A 491 -0.06 0.54 31.59
C ASN A 491 1.32 0.58 32.27
N ALA A 492 1.46 -0.06 33.42
CA ALA A 492 2.74 -0.16 34.07
C ALA A 492 3.74 -0.91 33.19
N ASN A 493 4.90 -0.34 33.03
CA ASN A 493 5.99 -0.85 32.18
C ASN A 493 7.27 -1.09 32.97
N SER A 494 7.25 -0.87 34.28
CA SER A 494 8.42 -1.03 35.11
C SER A 494 8.08 -1.32 36.57
N PHE A 495 9.06 -1.92 37.27
CA PHE A 495 9.01 -2.16 38.70
C PHE A 495 10.43 -1.96 39.29
N ILE A 496 10.52 -1.26 40.41
CA ILE A 496 11.79 -0.97 41.08
C ILE A 496 12.02 -1.99 42.21
N VAL A 497 13.15 -2.65 42.15
CA VAL A 497 13.66 -3.53 43.23
C VAL A 497 14.84 -2.84 43.91
N PRO A 498 14.70 -2.45 45.17
CA PRO A 498 15.75 -1.64 45.83
C PRO A 498 16.99 -2.45 46.18
N ALA A 499 18.16 -1.80 46.15
CA ALA A 499 19.44 -2.18 46.77
C ALA A 499 19.95 -3.59 46.38
N ILE A 500 20.07 -3.89 45.10
CA ILE A 500 20.65 -5.13 44.60
C ILE A 500 22.12 -4.92 44.18
N TYR A 501 23.04 -5.49 44.93
CA TYR A 501 24.48 -5.34 44.70
C TYR A 501 25.15 -6.55 44.04
N THR A 502 24.34 -7.52 43.56
CA THR A 502 24.84 -8.78 43.02
C THR A 502 24.00 -9.21 41.82
N HIS A 503 24.37 -10.31 41.21
CA HIS A 503 23.59 -10.96 40.14
C HIS A 503 22.28 -11.53 40.72
N HIS A 504 21.17 -11.14 40.11
CA HIS A 504 19.82 -11.64 40.45
C HIS A 504 19.02 -12.00 39.19
N GLU A 505 18.11 -12.96 39.37
CA GLU A 505 17.22 -13.44 38.28
C GLU A 505 15.74 -13.16 38.59
N PHE A 506 15.02 -12.68 37.60
CA PHE A 506 13.62 -12.28 37.71
C PHE A 506 12.77 -12.87 36.59
N TYR A 507 11.47 -13.06 36.88
CA TYR A 507 10.46 -13.35 35.88
C TYR A 507 9.15 -12.65 36.22
N LEU A 508 8.33 -12.42 35.20
CA LEU A 508 6.99 -11.84 35.32
C LEU A 508 5.92 -12.92 35.17
N ALA A 509 4.80 -12.70 35.84
CA ALA A 509 3.58 -13.40 35.52
C ALA A 509 2.48 -12.38 35.23
N VAL A 510 1.61 -12.68 34.25
CA VAL A 510 0.35 -11.95 34.02
C VAL A 510 -0.80 -12.81 34.47
N GLN A 511 -1.56 -12.26 35.38
CA GLN A 511 -2.87 -12.79 35.73
C GLN A 511 -3.90 -12.20 34.78
N SER A 512 -4.56 -13.06 33.98
CA SER A 512 -5.46 -12.61 32.91
C SER A 512 -6.54 -13.64 32.57
N GLY A 513 -7.40 -13.28 31.67
CA GLY A 513 -8.51 -14.09 31.14
C GLY A 513 -9.87 -13.49 31.45
N CYS A 514 -10.88 -13.86 30.73
CA CYS A 514 -12.26 -13.38 30.93
C CYS A 514 -12.77 -13.51 32.38
N ASN A 515 -12.18 -14.38 33.16
CA ASN A 515 -12.49 -14.58 34.58
C ASN A 515 -11.29 -14.39 35.52
N GLY A 516 -10.18 -13.79 35.02
CA GLY A 516 -9.01 -13.50 35.85
C GLY A 516 -8.28 -14.73 36.45
N GLY A 517 -8.55 -15.92 35.92
CA GLY A 517 -8.10 -17.16 36.54
C GLY A 517 -6.79 -17.76 36.04
N THR A 518 -6.16 -17.16 35.04
CA THR A 518 -4.97 -17.77 34.42
C THR A 518 -3.72 -16.95 34.67
N LEU A 519 -2.68 -17.60 35.17
CA LEU A 519 -1.31 -17.06 35.25
C LEU A 519 -0.52 -17.56 34.04
N ARG A 520 0.14 -16.63 33.36
CA ARG A 520 1.12 -16.91 32.31
C ARG A 520 2.43 -16.31 32.75
N TYR A 521 3.51 -17.06 32.63
CA TYR A 521 4.83 -16.68 33.08
C TYR A 521 5.74 -16.33 31.90
N SER A 522 6.57 -15.32 32.09
CA SER A 522 7.68 -15.03 31.19
C SER A 522 8.84 -16.00 31.45
N ASP A 523 9.81 -15.95 30.56
CA ASP A 523 11.11 -16.53 30.85
C ASP A 523 11.85 -15.74 31.93
N THR A 524 12.88 -16.35 32.47
CA THR A 524 13.74 -15.76 33.52
C THR A 524 14.82 -14.88 32.88
N VAL A 525 15.04 -13.71 33.45
CA VAL A 525 16.03 -12.72 33.00
C VAL A 525 16.84 -12.24 34.20
N SER A 526 18.17 -12.12 34.03
CA SER A 526 19.03 -11.55 35.06
C SER A 526 19.44 -10.11 34.77
N ASN A 527 19.82 -9.36 35.80
CA ASN A 527 20.54 -8.11 35.61
C ASN A 527 21.94 -8.39 34.98
N ILE A 528 22.48 -7.41 34.26
CA ILE A 528 23.90 -7.44 33.86
C ILE A 528 24.70 -6.95 35.05
N PHE A 529 25.59 -7.80 35.57
CA PHE A 529 26.50 -7.47 36.67
C PHE A 529 27.94 -7.42 36.13
N LEU A 530 28.50 -6.21 36.08
CA LEU A 530 29.82 -5.92 35.53
C LEU A 530 30.86 -5.88 36.61
N THR A 531 32.00 -6.54 36.40
CA THR A 531 33.22 -6.46 37.20
C THR A 531 34.34 -5.87 36.39
N LEU A 532 35.18 -5.06 37.05
CA LEU A 532 36.38 -4.43 36.51
C LEU A 532 37.61 -4.98 37.22
N VAL A 533 38.64 -5.36 36.49
CA VAL A 533 39.97 -5.70 36.98
C VAL A 533 40.99 -4.80 36.29
N ASN A 534 41.78 -4.09 37.05
CA ASN A 534 42.90 -3.28 36.57
C ASN A 534 44.23 -4.05 36.74
N PRO A 535 44.86 -4.54 35.67
CA PRO A 535 46.13 -5.23 35.74
C PRO A 535 47.35 -4.27 35.80
N ASN A 536 47.13 -2.95 35.77
CA ASN A 536 48.16 -1.90 35.77
C ASN A 536 49.12 -1.99 34.57
N ASN A 537 48.63 -2.23 33.40
CA ASN A 537 49.39 -2.39 32.15
C ASN A 537 48.86 -1.56 30.98
N GLY A 538 48.11 -0.52 31.24
CA GLY A 538 47.43 0.27 30.22
C GLY A 538 46.12 -0.37 29.69
N THR A 539 45.58 -1.40 30.37
CA THR A 539 44.33 -2.04 30.01
C THR A 539 43.37 -2.15 31.20
N ALA A 540 42.09 -2.21 30.90
CA ALA A 540 41.03 -2.55 31.83
C ALA A 540 40.36 -3.86 31.40
N VAL A 541 40.24 -4.83 32.30
CA VAL A 541 39.57 -6.11 32.00
C VAL A 541 38.16 -6.10 32.55
N LEU A 542 37.18 -6.16 31.69
CA LEU A 542 35.76 -6.16 32.00
C LEU A 542 35.18 -7.56 31.86
N ASN A 543 34.36 -8.00 32.85
CA ASN A 543 33.62 -9.26 32.77
C ASN A 543 32.21 -9.07 33.28
N TRP A 544 31.20 -9.72 32.61
CA TRP A 544 29.79 -9.64 32.96
C TRP A 544 29.04 -10.93 32.63
N ASN A 545 27.81 -11.07 33.13
CA ASN A 545 26.93 -12.17 32.80
C ASN A 545 25.96 -11.82 31.68
N LYS A 546 25.42 -12.82 31.01
CA LYS A 546 24.30 -12.67 30.06
C LYS A 546 22.97 -12.53 30.80
N PRO A 547 22.08 -11.65 30.39
CA PRO A 547 20.73 -11.61 30.96
C PRO A 547 19.92 -12.91 30.75
N ARG A 548 20.19 -13.62 29.66
CA ARG A 548 19.59 -14.95 29.32
C ARG A 548 20.63 -15.81 28.63
N ALA A 549 20.48 -17.13 28.76
CA ALA A 549 21.34 -18.07 28.02
C ALA A 549 21.15 -17.93 26.52
N THR A 550 19.88 -17.84 26.07
CA THR A 550 19.49 -17.58 24.70
C THR A 550 18.84 -16.20 24.62
N PRO A 551 19.33 -15.28 23.75
CA PRO A 551 18.75 -13.95 23.64
C PRO A 551 17.35 -14.01 23.05
N LEU A 552 16.48 -13.05 23.39
CA LEU A 552 15.22 -12.84 22.70
C LEU A 552 15.49 -12.24 21.30
N PRO A 553 14.59 -12.45 20.33
CA PRO A 553 14.69 -11.80 19.02
C PRO A 553 14.70 -10.26 19.09
N THR A 554 14.18 -9.70 20.19
CA THR A 554 14.19 -8.25 20.47
C THR A 554 15.51 -7.74 21.00
N TYR A 555 16.42 -8.62 21.40
CA TYR A 555 17.75 -8.23 21.88
C TYR A 555 18.67 -7.97 20.70
N ASN A 556 19.53 -6.96 20.85
CA ASN A 556 20.63 -6.78 19.92
C ASN A 556 21.58 -7.99 20.02
N GLU A 557 22.24 -8.30 18.92
CA GLU A 557 23.25 -9.35 18.84
C GLU A 557 24.56 -8.97 19.57
N TYR A 558 24.64 -7.74 20.04
CA TYR A 558 25.86 -7.18 20.63
C TYR A 558 25.59 -6.54 21.99
N PHE A 559 26.55 -6.72 22.92
CA PHE A 559 26.72 -5.88 24.09
C PHE A 559 27.46 -4.61 23.66
N TYR A 560 27.02 -3.47 24.15
CA TYR A 560 27.65 -2.17 23.95
C TYR A 560 28.38 -1.78 25.22
N ILE A 561 29.68 -1.48 25.10
CA ILE A 561 30.53 -1.13 26.19
C ILE A 561 30.73 0.37 26.17
N TYR A 562 30.55 0.98 27.32
CA TYR A 562 30.71 2.41 27.48
C TYR A 562 31.73 2.70 28.55
N ARG A 563 32.51 3.73 28.30
CA ARG A 563 33.51 4.29 29.19
C ARG A 563 33.07 5.70 29.62
N GLU A 564 33.17 6.02 30.90
CA GLU A 564 32.84 7.34 31.44
C GLU A 564 34.04 8.26 31.32
N TYR A 565 33.97 9.17 30.35
CA TYR A 565 34.88 10.29 30.21
C TYR A 565 34.25 11.35 29.28
N PRO A 566 34.31 12.68 29.67
CA PRO A 566 34.66 13.16 31.02
C PRO A 566 33.63 12.71 32.07
N THR A 567 33.97 12.90 33.34
CA THR A 567 33.15 12.44 34.49
C THR A 567 31.66 12.76 34.29
N ASN A 568 30.77 11.76 34.50
CA ASN A 568 29.34 11.75 34.30
C ASN A 568 28.87 11.64 32.82
N PHE A 569 29.75 11.51 31.84
CA PHE A 569 29.39 11.23 30.45
C PHE A 569 29.93 9.86 30.04
N PHE A 570 28.99 8.97 29.64
CA PHE A 570 29.33 7.66 29.13
C PHE A 570 29.39 7.68 27.62
N ASN A 571 30.59 7.51 27.08
CA ASN A 571 30.83 7.44 25.63
C ASN A 571 30.89 5.97 25.19
N PHE A 572 30.34 5.71 23.99
CA PHE A 572 30.44 4.39 23.39
C PHE A 572 31.91 4.04 23.11
N LEU A 573 32.34 2.88 23.60
CA LEU A 573 33.67 2.37 23.43
C LEU A 573 33.75 1.31 22.34
N ASP A 574 32.98 0.22 22.50
CA ASP A 574 32.95 -0.90 21.56
C ASP A 574 31.71 -1.74 21.71
N SER A 575 31.51 -2.68 20.78
CA SER A 575 30.48 -3.68 20.86
C SER A 575 31.02 -5.08 20.65
N VAL A 576 30.56 -6.03 21.46
CA VAL A 576 30.96 -7.44 21.38
C VAL A 576 29.73 -8.33 21.18
N PRO A 577 29.84 -9.43 20.43
CA PRO A 577 28.74 -10.35 20.23
C PRO A 577 28.13 -10.84 21.57
N TYR A 578 26.82 -11.10 21.60
CA TYR A 578 26.08 -11.55 22.78
C TYR A 578 26.73 -12.75 23.50
N ASN A 579 27.44 -13.59 22.78
CA ASN A 579 28.11 -14.75 23.34
C ASN A 579 29.42 -14.42 24.05
N GLN A 580 29.95 -13.22 23.89
CA GLN A 580 31.16 -12.75 24.56
C GLN A 580 30.78 -11.95 25.80
N THR A 581 31.28 -12.32 26.93
CA THR A 581 31.00 -11.72 28.25
C THR A 581 32.21 -11.13 28.92
N SER A 582 33.24 -10.80 28.12
CA SER A 582 34.45 -10.14 28.58
C SER A 582 34.96 -9.20 27.49
N TYR A 583 35.65 -8.15 27.94
CA TYR A 583 36.27 -7.17 27.06
C TYR A 583 37.55 -6.61 27.73
N ILE A 584 38.54 -6.33 26.94
CA ILE A 584 39.74 -5.66 27.40
C ILE A 584 39.78 -4.30 26.71
N ASP A 585 39.69 -3.26 27.51
CA ASP A 585 39.87 -1.88 27.05
C ASP A 585 41.34 -1.49 27.12
N THR A 586 41.83 -0.89 26.05
CA THR A 586 43.14 -0.23 26.03
C THR A 586 42.90 1.22 26.41
N ILE A 587 43.56 1.66 27.46
CA ILE A 587 43.37 2.99 28.03
C ILE A 587 44.10 4.01 27.16
N ASP A 588 43.37 5.03 26.78
CA ASP A 588 43.78 6.15 25.92
C ASP A 588 43.73 7.50 26.65
N LEU A 589 43.57 7.48 27.98
CA LEU A 589 43.50 8.65 28.85
C LEU A 589 44.70 8.74 29.76
N CYS A 590 45.18 9.94 30.08
CA CYS A 590 46.35 10.20 30.83
C CYS A 590 46.05 10.23 32.34
N ASP A 591 46.06 9.09 33.03
CA ASP A 591 45.87 8.93 34.47
C ASP A 591 44.51 9.45 34.99
N GLU A 592 43.43 8.84 34.55
CA GLU A 592 42.08 9.27 34.88
C GLU A 592 41.30 8.18 35.63
N PHE A 593 40.33 8.64 36.48
CA PHE A 593 39.41 7.72 37.13
C PHE A 593 38.27 7.38 36.19
N ILE A 594 38.29 6.17 35.65
CA ILE A 594 37.37 5.71 34.59
C ILE A 594 36.38 4.70 35.15
N ARG A 595 35.12 4.89 34.85
CA ARG A 595 34.05 3.90 35.08
C ARG A 595 33.62 3.28 33.79
N TYR A 596 33.08 2.07 33.91
CA TYR A 596 32.50 1.35 32.77
C TYR A 596 31.04 0.99 33.00
N ARG A 597 30.36 0.88 31.91
CA ARG A 597 28.99 0.36 31.85
C ARG A 597 28.83 -0.53 30.62
N VAL A 598 28.17 -1.66 30.76
CA VAL A 598 27.81 -2.54 29.68
C VAL A 598 26.31 -2.43 29.50
N ASN A 599 25.91 -2.15 28.26
CA ASN A 599 24.52 -2.08 27.84
C ASN A 599 24.25 -3.18 26.83
N LEU A 600 23.04 -3.73 26.89
CA LEU A 600 22.49 -4.55 25.84
C LEU A 600 21.22 -3.85 25.35
N ALA A 601 21.23 -3.38 24.11
CA ALA A 601 20.06 -2.74 23.51
C ALA A 601 18.99 -3.80 23.20
N THR A 602 17.73 -3.44 23.44
CA THR A 602 16.58 -4.15 22.94
C THR A 602 15.74 -3.19 22.08
N THR A 603 14.70 -3.67 21.46
CA THR A 603 13.82 -2.79 20.65
C THR A 603 13.07 -1.75 21.48
N THR A 604 13.01 -1.89 22.81
CA THR A 604 12.16 -1.06 23.69
C THR A 604 12.92 -0.36 24.80
N CYS A 605 14.05 -0.94 25.27
CA CYS A 605 14.87 -0.39 26.35
C CYS A 605 16.29 -0.92 26.25
N ASN A 606 17.13 -0.58 27.22
CA ASN A 606 18.48 -1.09 27.28
C ASN A 606 18.73 -1.73 28.65
N PHE A 607 19.35 -2.92 28.69
CA PHE A 607 20.01 -3.38 29.91
C PHE A 607 21.16 -2.46 30.20
N ASN A 608 21.26 -2.02 31.43
CA ASN A 608 22.42 -1.30 31.94
C ASN A 608 23.02 -2.09 33.10
N SER A 609 24.34 -2.30 33.09
CA SER A 609 25.04 -2.87 34.21
C SER A 609 25.21 -1.86 35.36
N ASN A 610 25.67 -2.32 36.52
CA ASN A 610 26.39 -1.50 37.51
C ASN A 610 27.60 -0.81 36.88
N ARG A 611 28.24 0.11 37.61
CA ARG A 611 29.31 1.00 37.11
C ARG A 611 30.59 0.89 37.90
N PRO A 612 31.35 -0.24 37.83
CA PRO A 612 32.64 -0.31 38.46
C PRO A 612 33.62 0.69 37.85
N GLY A 613 34.51 1.23 38.66
CA GLY A 613 35.51 2.19 38.22
C GLY A 613 36.84 2.01 38.97
N ASP A 614 37.94 2.46 38.34
CA ASP A 614 39.28 2.47 38.88
C ASP A 614 40.11 3.60 38.23
N ASN A 615 41.28 3.92 38.80
CA ASN A 615 42.26 4.82 38.19
C ASN A 615 43.04 4.04 37.13
N LEU A 616 42.93 4.49 35.90
CA LEU A 616 43.53 3.87 34.72
C LEU A 616 44.38 4.87 33.96
N SER A 617 45.43 4.39 33.32
CA SER A 617 46.41 5.23 32.62
C SER A 617 46.67 4.71 31.21
N ASP A 618 46.67 5.58 30.23
CA ASP A 618 47.07 5.25 28.87
C ASP A 618 48.57 5.11 28.70
N MET A 619 48.99 4.24 27.79
CA MET A 619 50.37 4.02 27.34
C MET A 619 50.48 3.92 25.82
N PHE A 620 49.45 4.24 25.05
CA PHE A 620 49.39 3.98 23.62
C PHE A 620 49.02 5.24 22.81
N THR A 621 49.33 5.23 21.53
CA THR A 621 48.97 6.30 20.62
C THR A 621 47.47 6.21 20.19
N PRO A 622 46.78 7.33 19.87
CA PRO A 622 45.40 7.34 19.44
C PRO A 622 45.10 6.40 18.28
N ASP A 623 43.88 5.94 18.20
CA ASP A 623 43.38 5.13 17.08
C ASP A 623 43.25 5.94 15.80
N MET A 624 43.44 5.25 14.67
CA MET A 624 43.28 5.87 13.35
C MET A 624 41.82 6.21 13.10
N PRO A 625 41.49 7.49 12.79
CA PRO A 625 40.11 7.86 12.45
C PRO A 625 39.58 7.13 11.23
N VAL A 626 38.23 7.02 11.13
CA VAL A 626 37.54 6.47 9.98
C VAL A 626 36.71 7.56 9.32
N ILE A 627 36.98 7.87 8.07
CA ILE A 627 36.16 8.81 7.30
C ILE A 627 34.85 8.12 6.90
N TYR A 628 33.74 8.77 7.20
CA TYR A 628 32.41 8.27 6.88
C TYR A 628 31.96 8.66 5.47
N SER A 629 32.15 9.92 5.13
CA SER A 629 31.77 10.45 3.82
C SER A 629 32.53 11.71 3.48
N VAL A 630 32.71 11.91 2.17
CA VAL A 630 33.23 13.13 1.57
C VAL A 630 32.33 13.50 0.41
N GLY A 631 31.74 14.69 0.45
CA GLY A 631 30.84 15.12 -0.60
C GLY A 631 30.37 16.54 -0.42
N PHE A 632 29.58 17.03 -1.33
CA PHE A 632 29.05 18.39 -1.26
C PHE A 632 27.80 18.45 -0.39
N ASP A 633 27.71 19.44 0.48
CA ASP A 633 26.47 19.79 1.13
C ASP A 633 25.48 20.38 0.11
N THR A 634 24.28 19.83 0.04
CA THR A 634 23.29 20.20 -0.99
C THR A 634 22.60 21.54 -0.75
N THR A 635 22.92 22.22 0.35
CA THR A 635 22.36 23.53 0.70
C THR A 635 23.41 24.63 0.64
N THR A 636 24.57 24.40 1.21
CA THR A 636 25.68 25.37 1.27
C THR A 636 26.64 25.23 0.11
N TYR A 637 26.62 24.09 -0.56
CA TYR A 637 27.55 23.70 -1.64
C TYR A 637 29.02 23.65 -1.19
N LEU A 638 29.27 23.56 0.12
CA LEU A 638 30.61 23.35 0.66
C LEU A 638 31.02 21.90 0.54
N MET A 639 32.30 21.66 0.36
CA MET A 639 32.89 20.33 0.53
C MET A 639 32.84 19.98 2.02
N ASN A 640 32.30 18.84 2.36
CA ASN A 640 32.14 18.36 3.72
C ASN A 640 32.83 17.01 3.87
N ILE A 641 33.69 16.90 4.84
CA ILE A 641 34.42 15.70 5.23
C ILE A 641 33.88 15.30 6.59
N GLN A 642 33.42 14.07 6.73
CA GLN A 642 32.89 13.55 7.98
C GLN A 642 33.65 12.29 8.40
N TRP A 643 34.02 12.22 9.66
CA TRP A 643 34.69 11.07 10.26
C TRP A 643 34.07 10.72 11.60
N ASN A 644 34.46 9.56 12.14
CA ASN A 644 34.00 9.17 13.46
C ASN A 644 34.72 10.02 14.52
N GLN A 645 34.07 10.25 15.63
CA GLN A 645 34.72 10.64 16.83
C GLN A 645 35.73 9.54 17.20
N ASN A 646 36.94 9.92 17.60
CA ASN A 646 37.90 8.95 18.10
C ASN A 646 37.32 8.23 19.34
N GLY A 647 37.61 6.95 19.47
CA GLY A 647 37.17 6.14 20.61
C GLY A 647 37.96 6.38 21.89
N GLN A 648 39.09 7.07 21.80
CA GLN A 648 39.97 7.35 22.90
C GLN A 648 39.67 8.73 23.48
N ASP A 649 39.27 8.76 24.75
CA ASP A 649 38.65 9.94 25.37
C ASP A 649 39.64 11.08 25.63
N ASP A 650 40.95 10.78 25.63
CA ASP A 650 42.02 11.75 25.74
C ASP A 650 42.44 12.37 24.40
N THR A 651 41.73 11.99 23.30
CA THR A 651 41.95 12.59 21.99
C THR A 651 41.73 14.10 22.04
N TYR A 652 42.79 14.86 21.70
CA TYR A 652 42.77 16.31 21.76
C TYR A 652 42.28 16.98 20.48
N GLY A 653 42.44 16.30 19.34
CA GLY A 653 41.99 16.85 18.06
C GLY A 653 42.33 15.96 16.86
N TYR A 654 42.14 16.56 15.68
CA TYR A 654 42.37 15.89 14.41
C TYR A 654 43.11 16.79 13.43
N VAL A 655 44.03 16.18 12.67
CA VAL A 655 44.74 16.82 11.55
C VAL A 655 44.09 16.33 10.25
N ILE A 656 43.64 17.25 9.45
CA ILE A 656 43.02 16.98 8.15
C ILE A 656 44.08 17.10 7.06
N TYR A 657 44.19 16.09 6.21
CA TYR A 657 45.11 16.02 5.10
C TYR A 657 44.40 16.01 3.75
N THR A 658 45.01 16.59 2.76
CA THR A 658 44.61 16.50 1.35
C THR A 658 45.81 16.33 0.45
N PHE A 659 45.59 16.19 -0.85
CA PHE A 659 46.64 15.98 -1.84
C PHE A 659 46.87 17.25 -2.65
N ASP A 660 48.16 17.59 -2.88
CA ASP A 660 48.53 18.64 -3.81
C ASP A 660 48.38 18.18 -5.29
N ALA A 661 48.60 19.08 -6.21
CA ALA A 661 48.53 18.81 -7.67
C ALA A 661 49.50 17.74 -8.17
N ASN A 662 50.52 17.40 -7.38
CA ASN A 662 51.55 16.39 -7.68
C ASN A 662 51.21 15.03 -7.00
N GLY A 663 50.10 14.98 -6.23
CA GLY A 663 49.67 13.79 -5.51
C GLY A 663 50.41 13.58 -4.18
N PHE A 664 51.03 14.59 -3.61
CA PHE A 664 51.64 14.53 -2.27
C PHE A 664 50.65 14.93 -1.19
N LEU A 665 50.57 14.13 -0.12
CA LEU A 665 49.75 14.38 1.04
C LEU A 665 50.34 15.51 1.89
N TYR A 666 49.54 16.54 2.18
CA TYR A 666 49.93 17.63 3.08
C TYR A 666 48.79 17.96 4.05
N GLU A 667 49.13 18.61 5.15
CA GLU A 667 48.19 19.08 6.16
C GLU A 667 47.35 20.24 5.59
N LEU A 668 46.04 20.06 5.55
CA LEU A 668 45.09 21.09 5.13
C LEU A 668 44.74 21.99 6.31
N ASP A 669 44.40 21.40 7.44
CA ASP A 669 44.03 22.12 8.66
C ASP A 669 44.14 21.19 9.89
N THR A 670 44.12 21.80 11.09
CA THR A 670 44.09 21.09 12.39
C THR A 670 42.90 21.57 13.17
N VAL A 671 42.00 20.66 13.60
CA VAL A 671 40.83 20.95 14.41
C VAL A 671 40.97 20.34 15.80
N TYR A 672 40.53 21.06 16.80
CA TYR A 672 40.62 20.68 18.19
C TYR A 672 39.28 20.19 18.75
N GLY A 673 39.38 19.31 19.73
CA GLY A 673 38.27 18.69 20.43
C GLY A 673 37.86 17.35 19.82
N ILE A 674 37.76 16.35 20.69
CA ILE A 674 37.39 14.98 20.36
C ILE A 674 36.05 14.90 19.60
N GLY A 675 35.08 15.78 19.90
CA GLY A 675 33.79 15.82 19.29
C GLY A 675 33.74 16.46 17.88
N THR A 676 34.88 17.00 17.39
CA THR A 676 34.96 17.57 16.06
C THR A 676 35.05 16.46 15.03
N THR A 677 33.95 16.12 14.39
CA THR A 677 33.82 14.97 13.49
C THR A 677 33.46 15.36 12.05
N ASN A 678 33.55 16.63 11.76
CA ASN A 678 33.33 17.15 10.40
C ASN A 678 34.22 18.39 10.16
N TYR A 679 34.58 18.58 8.93
CA TYR A 679 35.24 19.77 8.43
C TYR A 679 34.66 20.17 7.10
N SER A 680 34.31 21.45 6.97
CA SER A 680 33.63 21.95 5.77
C SER A 680 34.36 23.21 5.29
N TYR A 681 34.66 23.27 3.98
CA TYR A 681 35.25 24.43 3.38
C TYR A 681 34.86 24.61 1.91
N LEU A 682 35.07 25.83 1.39
CA LEU A 682 34.76 26.17 0.00
C LEU A 682 35.91 25.70 -0.91
N VAL A 683 35.58 24.84 -1.88
CA VAL A 683 36.51 24.45 -2.95
C VAL A 683 36.32 25.35 -4.17
N ASN A 684 37.41 25.79 -4.79
CA ASN A 684 37.39 26.77 -5.87
C ASN A 684 37.04 26.22 -7.27
N ALA A 685 36.97 24.88 -7.41
CA ALA A 685 36.56 24.20 -8.63
C ALA A 685 35.90 22.86 -8.30
N PRO A 686 34.93 22.40 -9.10
CA PRO A 686 34.42 21.04 -8.96
C PRO A 686 35.50 20.02 -9.36
N GLY A 687 35.72 19.02 -8.53
CA GLY A 687 36.69 17.95 -8.82
C GLY A 687 36.46 16.77 -7.89
N PRO A 688 36.95 15.56 -8.22
CA PRO A 688 37.08 14.52 -7.25
C PRO A 688 38.27 14.87 -6.33
N PHE A 689 37.97 15.26 -5.08
CA PHE A 689 38.98 15.61 -4.08
C PHE A 689 39.17 14.46 -3.09
N SER A 690 40.41 14.22 -2.68
CA SER A 690 40.78 13.13 -1.78
C SER A 690 41.27 13.65 -0.42
N TYR A 691 40.84 13.01 0.66
CA TYR A 691 41.12 13.44 2.02
C TYR A 691 41.51 12.27 2.93
N SER A 692 42.29 12.56 3.94
CA SER A 692 42.64 11.70 5.05
C SER A 692 42.64 12.49 6.37
N VAL A 693 42.50 11.82 7.50
CA VAL A 693 42.45 12.43 8.83
C VAL A 693 43.34 11.60 9.79
N ALA A 694 44.05 12.24 10.70
CA ALA A 694 44.72 11.60 11.80
C ALA A 694 44.30 12.23 13.13
N ALA A 695 44.19 11.44 14.17
CA ALA A 695 43.92 11.92 15.53
C ALA A 695 45.20 12.19 16.28
N PHE A 696 45.19 13.11 17.22
CA PHE A 696 46.25 13.30 18.20
C PHE A 696 45.66 13.51 19.59
N ASP A 697 46.30 13.04 20.60
CA ASP A 697 45.83 13.07 21.98
C ASP A 697 46.50 14.15 22.83
N SER A 698 46.08 14.26 24.09
CA SER A 698 46.66 15.16 25.07
C SER A 698 47.85 14.54 25.84
N CYS A 699 48.06 13.24 25.68
CA CYS A 699 49.17 12.54 26.31
C CYS A 699 50.47 12.78 25.52
N PHE A 700 51.56 12.98 26.23
CA PHE A 700 52.83 13.21 25.58
C PHE A 700 53.60 11.91 25.42
N THR A 701 54.27 11.80 24.29
CA THR A 701 55.25 10.73 24.07
C THR A 701 56.44 10.90 25.01
N SER A 702 57.17 9.82 25.23
CA SER A 702 58.45 9.86 25.96
C SER A 702 59.60 10.54 25.19
N ALA A 703 59.33 11.14 24.04
CA ALA A 703 60.30 11.87 23.21
C ALA A 703 60.79 13.15 23.91
N ASN A 704 61.97 13.62 23.54
CA ASN A 704 62.49 14.88 24.06
C ASN A 704 62.85 15.82 22.89
N PRO A 705 62.12 16.95 22.65
CA PRO A 705 61.00 17.43 23.46
C PRO A 705 59.77 16.51 23.36
N PRO A 706 58.90 16.49 24.38
CA PRO A 706 57.65 15.73 24.33
C PRO A 706 56.79 16.20 23.17
N THR A 707 56.25 15.28 22.42
CA THR A 707 55.31 15.52 21.32
C THR A 707 53.99 14.84 21.66
N PHE A 708 52.90 15.37 21.19
CA PHE A 708 51.62 14.68 21.29
C PHE A 708 51.67 13.32 20.59
N GLN A 709 51.04 12.33 21.19
CA GLN A 709 50.86 11.04 20.54
C GLN A 709 49.90 11.21 19.38
N THR A 710 50.27 10.76 18.18
CA THR A 710 49.47 10.94 16.93
C THR A 710 49.26 9.60 16.24
N SER A 711 48.07 9.35 15.83
CA SER A 711 47.62 8.14 15.14
C SER A 711 48.23 7.97 13.74
N ALA A 712 48.04 6.79 13.17
CA ALA A 712 48.14 6.61 11.73
C ALA A 712 47.04 7.42 11.01
N LYS A 713 47.28 7.74 9.75
CA LYS A 713 46.32 8.49 8.89
C LYS A 713 45.22 7.57 8.40
N ALA A 714 43.98 8.04 8.42
CA ALA A 714 42.80 7.36 7.90
C ALA A 714 42.93 6.96 6.43
N LEU A 715 42.17 5.95 6.01
CA LEU A 715 42.03 5.63 4.60
C LEU A 715 41.49 6.82 3.81
N VAL A 716 42.00 6.99 2.60
CA VAL A 716 41.65 8.12 1.75
C VAL A 716 40.25 7.94 1.17
N HIS A 717 39.41 8.94 1.31
CA HIS A 717 38.10 9.03 0.64
C HIS A 717 38.14 10.08 -0.45
N THR A 718 37.44 9.81 -1.56
CA THR A 718 37.42 10.66 -2.75
C THR A 718 35.95 10.99 -3.12
N SER A 719 35.65 12.27 -3.29
CA SER A 719 34.32 12.78 -3.61
C SER A 719 33.87 12.44 -5.04
N ILE A 720 32.58 12.53 -5.29
CA ILE A 720 31.94 12.32 -6.59
C ILE A 720 32.01 13.61 -7.41
N LEU A 721 32.50 13.53 -8.65
CA LEU A 721 32.35 14.57 -9.66
C LEU A 721 31.27 14.14 -10.67
N ALA A 722 30.20 14.90 -10.77
CA ALA A 722 29.12 14.68 -11.73
C ALA A 722 29.19 15.67 -12.89
N SER A 723 28.77 15.24 -14.05
CA SER A 723 28.63 16.01 -15.29
C SER A 723 27.36 15.62 -16.06
N TYR A 724 26.97 16.45 -17.01
CA TYR A 724 25.78 16.18 -17.83
C TYR A 724 25.94 16.62 -19.26
N THR A 725 25.17 16.01 -20.14
CA THR A 725 24.92 16.48 -21.51
C THR A 725 23.41 16.41 -21.79
N ILE A 726 22.92 17.37 -22.58
CA ILE A 726 21.48 17.48 -22.87
C ILE A 726 21.20 17.04 -24.29
N ASN A 727 20.20 16.17 -24.45
CA ASN A 727 19.56 15.88 -25.74
C ASN A 727 18.18 16.57 -25.77
N MET A 728 18.10 17.70 -26.46
CA MET A 728 16.87 18.49 -26.56
C MET A 728 15.76 17.76 -27.31
N CYS A 729 16.11 16.91 -28.27
CA CYS A 729 15.13 16.26 -29.15
C CYS A 729 14.38 15.17 -28.39
N GLU A 730 15.05 14.46 -27.53
CA GLU A 730 14.48 13.33 -26.74
C GLU A 730 14.03 13.72 -25.34
N GLU A 731 14.15 15.02 -25.00
CA GLU A 731 13.83 15.53 -23.65
C GLU A 731 14.65 14.83 -22.54
N GLN A 732 15.92 14.59 -22.82
CA GLN A 732 16.77 13.79 -21.96
C GLN A 732 18.04 14.54 -21.56
N ALA A 733 18.49 14.27 -20.34
CA ALA A 733 19.83 14.61 -19.90
C ALA A 733 20.58 13.31 -19.60
N SER A 734 21.71 13.15 -20.25
CA SER A 734 22.65 12.08 -19.94
C SER A 734 23.57 12.58 -18.83
N LEU A 735 23.44 11.95 -17.68
CA LEU A 735 24.23 12.25 -16.49
C LEU A 735 25.34 11.21 -16.37
N SER A 736 26.52 11.63 -15.99
CA SER A 736 27.64 10.75 -15.72
C SER A 736 28.46 11.28 -14.54
N TRP A 737 29.09 10.38 -13.80
CA TRP A 737 29.84 10.76 -12.60
C TRP A 737 31.00 9.83 -12.31
N SER A 738 31.93 10.33 -11.51
CA SER A 738 33.08 9.55 -11.05
C SER A 738 32.69 8.61 -9.92
N LEU A 739 33.40 7.50 -9.80
CA LEU A 739 33.26 6.59 -8.65
C LEU A 739 33.62 7.34 -7.37
N TYR A 740 32.82 7.13 -6.32
CA TYR A 740 33.19 7.50 -4.96
C TYR A 740 34.35 6.61 -4.46
N GLY A 741 35.42 7.20 -3.90
CA GLY A 741 36.53 6.47 -3.34
C GLY A 741 36.46 6.34 -1.83
N GLY A 742 37.06 5.26 -1.28
CA GLY A 742 37.23 5.03 0.15
C GLY A 742 36.27 4.01 0.77
N THR A 743 35.07 3.85 0.26
CA THR A 743 34.13 2.79 0.66
C THR A 743 33.26 2.34 -0.49
N SER A 744 32.63 1.18 -0.37
CA SER A 744 31.70 0.67 -1.40
C SER A 744 30.46 1.55 -1.52
N VAL A 745 29.92 1.63 -2.71
CA VAL A 745 28.62 2.26 -2.99
C VAL A 745 27.61 1.17 -3.27
N THR A 746 26.46 1.20 -2.61
CA THR A 746 25.40 0.20 -2.81
C THR A 746 24.57 0.50 -4.04
N ASN A 747 24.26 1.76 -4.27
CA ASN A 747 23.61 2.29 -5.47
C ASN A 747 23.75 3.80 -5.51
N TYR A 748 23.46 4.36 -6.68
CA TYR A 748 23.30 5.80 -6.86
C TYR A 748 21.83 6.13 -7.06
N GLU A 749 21.38 7.19 -6.41
CA GLU A 749 20.06 7.79 -6.59
C GLU A 749 20.23 9.17 -7.25
N ILE A 750 19.46 9.42 -8.24
CA ILE A 750 19.48 10.67 -8.97
C ILE A 750 18.31 11.53 -8.49
N TRP A 751 18.62 12.62 -7.83
CA TRP A 751 17.63 13.50 -7.24
C TRP A 751 17.64 14.87 -7.90
N SER A 752 16.48 15.37 -8.23
CA SER A 752 16.28 16.77 -8.64
C SER A 752 15.76 17.57 -7.45
N LYS A 753 16.39 18.73 -7.20
CA LYS A 753 15.96 19.69 -6.18
C LYS A 753 15.42 20.93 -6.87
N ASN A 754 14.13 21.23 -6.65
CA ASN A 754 13.50 22.45 -7.14
C ASN A 754 12.71 23.11 -5.99
N ASN A 755 12.95 24.39 -5.72
CA ASN A 755 12.31 25.14 -4.62
C ASN A 755 12.29 24.39 -3.29
N ASN A 756 13.41 23.77 -2.89
CA ASN A 756 13.58 22.91 -1.72
C ASN A 756 12.75 21.61 -1.70
N GLN A 757 12.05 21.28 -2.79
CA GLN A 757 11.42 19.96 -2.94
C GLN A 757 12.37 19.02 -3.68
N TRP A 758 12.46 17.82 -3.15
CA TRP A 758 13.27 16.75 -3.72
C TRP A 758 12.39 15.78 -4.51
N THR A 759 12.80 15.47 -5.73
CA THR A 759 12.14 14.47 -6.57
C THR A 759 13.18 13.45 -7.01
N LEU A 760 12.89 12.18 -6.74
CA LEU A 760 13.73 11.09 -7.22
C LEU A 760 13.47 10.88 -8.71
N LEU A 761 14.51 11.01 -9.52
CA LEU A 761 14.46 10.75 -10.95
C LEU A 761 14.71 9.27 -11.27
N GLY A 762 15.47 8.59 -10.45
CA GLY A 762 15.75 7.17 -10.59
C GLY A 762 16.91 6.71 -9.74
N SER A 763 17.25 5.45 -9.86
CA SER A 763 18.40 4.84 -9.18
C SER A 763 19.11 3.86 -10.12
N THR A 764 20.41 3.73 -9.95
CA THR A 764 21.25 2.84 -10.76
C THR A 764 22.48 2.38 -9.97
N ASN A 765 23.10 1.30 -10.42
CA ASN A 765 24.42 0.88 -9.97
C ASN A 765 25.52 1.32 -10.94
N ASP A 766 25.16 1.80 -12.11
CA ASP A 766 26.10 2.33 -13.10
C ASP A 766 26.50 3.78 -12.74
N MET A 767 27.56 4.27 -13.34
CA MET A 767 28.05 5.66 -13.18
C MET A 767 27.47 6.59 -14.24
N SER A 768 26.35 6.25 -14.79
CA SER A 768 25.60 7.07 -15.73
C SER A 768 24.08 6.82 -15.58
N PHE A 769 23.31 7.82 -15.94
CA PHE A 769 21.86 7.75 -15.92
C PHE A 769 21.25 8.66 -16.97
N LEU A 770 20.24 8.17 -17.66
CA LEU A 770 19.50 8.94 -18.62
C LEU A 770 18.21 9.47 -17.97
N ALA A 771 18.20 10.75 -17.68
CA ALA A 771 17.06 11.39 -17.04
C ALA A 771 16.09 11.93 -18.10
N GLN A 772 14.84 11.52 -18.03
CA GLN A 772 13.75 12.10 -18.81
C GLN A 772 13.28 13.38 -18.11
N LEU A 773 13.35 14.51 -18.80
CA LEU A 773 13.11 15.83 -18.21
C LEU A 773 12.16 16.66 -19.08
N THR A 774 11.40 17.54 -18.46
CA THR A 774 10.44 18.39 -19.17
C THR A 774 11.11 19.67 -19.70
N ARG A 775 10.82 20.01 -20.93
CA ARG A 775 11.31 21.22 -21.59
C ARG A 775 10.89 22.52 -20.88
N GLY A 776 11.73 23.52 -20.92
CA GLY A 776 11.46 24.82 -20.28
C GLY A 776 11.53 24.85 -18.77
N GLN A 777 11.87 23.71 -18.13
CA GLN A 777 12.04 23.62 -16.70
C GLN A 777 13.52 23.71 -16.31
N SER A 778 13.78 24.34 -15.19
CA SER A 778 15.12 24.37 -14.59
C SER A 778 15.25 23.20 -13.59
N TYR A 779 16.36 22.53 -13.67
CA TYR A 779 16.67 21.40 -12.79
C TYR A 779 18.00 21.65 -12.07
N CYS A 780 18.04 21.33 -10.80
CA CYS A 780 19.29 21.17 -10.07
C CYS A 780 19.38 19.71 -9.60
N ILE A 781 20.22 18.94 -10.26
CA ILE A 781 20.35 17.51 -10.04
C ILE A 781 21.58 17.22 -9.20
N PHE A 782 21.43 16.29 -8.29
CA PHE A 782 22.49 15.74 -7.48
C PHE A 782 22.51 14.22 -7.63
N ILE A 783 23.70 13.67 -7.68
CA ILE A 783 23.93 12.25 -7.60
C ILE A 783 24.21 11.92 -6.13
N LYS A 784 23.33 11.17 -5.51
CA LYS A 784 23.48 10.69 -4.15
C LYS A 784 24.01 9.27 -4.18
N ALA A 785 25.22 9.05 -3.73
CA ALA A 785 25.74 7.72 -3.46
C ALA A 785 25.25 7.24 -2.11
N ASN A 786 24.61 6.10 -2.07
CA ASN A 786 24.29 5.38 -0.85
C ASN A 786 25.52 4.50 -0.53
N LEU A 787 26.25 4.86 0.51
CA LEU A 787 27.53 4.22 0.86
C LEU A 787 27.29 2.94 1.63
N GLY A 788 28.21 1.99 1.49
CA GLY A 788 28.13 0.70 2.18
C GLY A 788 28.16 0.80 3.72
N ASN A 789 28.59 1.93 4.25
CA ASN A 789 28.55 2.26 5.67
C ASN A 789 27.22 2.90 6.14
N GLY A 790 26.20 2.94 5.26
CA GLY A 790 24.90 3.52 5.56
C GLY A 790 24.84 5.06 5.50
N LYS A 791 25.95 5.72 5.14
CA LYS A 791 26.02 7.17 4.91
C LYS A 791 25.74 7.49 3.45
N VAL A 792 25.66 8.76 3.18
CA VAL A 792 25.43 9.25 1.81
C VAL A 792 26.49 10.29 1.46
N ALA A 793 26.84 10.36 0.18
CA ALA A 793 27.66 11.41 -0.37
C ALA A 793 26.96 11.99 -1.60
N PHE A 794 26.93 13.31 -1.69
CA PHE A 794 26.38 13.99 -2.82
C PHE A 794 27.46 14.54 -3.75
N SER A 795 27.21 14.49 -5.03
CA SER A 795 28.04 15.12 -6.04
C SER A 795 27.96 16.64 -5.99
N ASN A 796 28.82 17.31 -6.74
CA ASN A 796 28.58 18.70 -7.16
C ASN A 796 27.16 18.83 -7.78
N PRO A 797 26.51 20.01 -7.61
CA PRO A 797 25.21 20.27 -8.23
C PRO A 797 25.32 20.39 -9.73
N LEU A 798 24.39 19.79 -10.44
CA LEU A 798 24.19 19.94 -11.87
C LEU A 798 22.95 20.78 -12.11
N CYS A 799 23.11 22.10 -12.20
CA CYS A 799 21.99 23.01 -12.40
C CYS A 799 21.95 23.50 -13.85
N PHE A 800 20.83 23.26 -14.50
CA PHE A 800 20.63 23.67 -15.90
C PHE A 800 19.16 23.91 -16.23
N LEU A 801 18.92 24.64 -17.29
CA LEU A 801 17.61 24.76 -17.89
C LEU A 801 17.48 23.75 -19.01
N MET A 802 16.44 22.92 -18.99
CA MET A 802 16.12 22.04 -20.10
C MET A 802 15.60 22.89 -21.30
N PRO A 803 16.36 22.99 -22.40
CA PRO A 803 15.95 23.89 -23.45
C PRO A 803 14.66 23.41 -24.13
N SER A 804 13.89 24.35 -24.56
CA SER A 804 12.73 24.11 -25.42
C SER A 804 13.10 24.36 -26.86
N PRO A 805 12.92 23.37 -27.72
CA PRO A 805 13.08 23.64 -29.13
C PRO A 805 12.06 24.68 -29.61
N THR A 806 12.46 25.57 -30.36
CA THR A 806 11.58 26.53 -31.04
C THR A 806 11.02 25.87 -32.29
N ALA A 807 9.70 25.90 -32.41
CA ALA A 807 9.07 25.49 -33.64
C ALA A 807 9.46 26.47 -34.77
N PRO A 808 9.58 26.01 -36.01
CA PRO A 808 9.82 26.90 -37.13
C PRO A 808 8.69 27.94 -37.22
N ALA A 809 9.08 29.18 -37.39
CA ALA A 809 8.12 30.28 -37.47
C ALA A 809 7.25 30.19 -38.71
N TYR A 810 7.74 29.51 -39.71
CA TYR A 810 6.99 29.23 -40.93
C TYR A 810 7.50 27.95 -41.61
N HIS A 811 6.57 27.23 -42.23
CA HIS A 811 6.82 26.12 -43.15
C HIS A 811 5.69 26.10 -44.20
N TYR A 812 6.02 26.24 -45.45
CA TYR A 812 5.04 26.21 -46.54
C TYR A 812 5.65 25.79 -47.86
N PHE A 813 4.84 25.20 -48.70
CA PHE A 813 5.19 24.96 -50.07
C PHE A 813 5.35 26.28 -50.83
N LYS A 814 6.53 26.48 -51.38
CA LYS A 814 6.82 27.64 -52.20
C LYS A 814 6.40 27.41 -53.63
N LEU A 815 6.68 26.25 -54.17
CA LEU A 815 6.46 25.91 -55.55
C LEU A 815 6.45 24.39 -55.71
N ALA A 816 5.52 23.90 -56.56
CA ALA A 816 5.61 22.58 -57.17
C ALA A 816 5.63 22.79 -58.69
N THR A 817 6.65 22.35 -59.34
CA THR A 817 6.81 22.53 -60.78
C THR A 817 7.21 21.24 -61.47
N VAL A 818 6.97 21.18 -62.79
CA VAL A 818 7.38 20.03 -63.60
C VAL A 818 8.65 20.38 -64.35
N ASN A 819 9.67 19.53 -64.15
CA ASN A 819 10.95 19.64 -64.87
C ASN A 819 11.25 18.32 -65.59
N GLY A 820 10.92 18.27 -66.90
CA GLY A 820 10.99 17.03 -67.63
C GLY A 820 9.95 15.99 -67.20
N GLU A 821 10.43 14.80 -66.76
CA GLU A 821 9.59 13.71 -66.26
C GLU A 821 9.44 13.73 -64.70
N PHE A 822 10.06 14.71 -64.07
CA PHE A 822 10.07 14.82 -62.62
C PHE A 822 9.19 15.98 -62.13
N ILE A 823 8.63 15.84 -60.97
CA ILE A 823 7.99 16.94 -60.22
C ILE A 823 8.99 17.41 -59.17
N GLU A 824 9.38 18.66 -59.28
CA GLU A 824 10.23 19.32 -58.29
C GLU A 824 9.34 20.06 -57.30
N LEU A 825 9.54 19.75 -56.05
CA LEU A 825 8.88 20.38 -54.92
C LEU A 825 9.84 21.33 -54.24
N PHE A 826 9.47 22.56 -54.07
CA PHE A 826 10.26 23.57 -53.34
C PHE A 826 9.51 23.96 -52.06
N ASP A 827 10.22 23.78 -51.00
CA ASP A 827 9.74 24.05 -49.67
C ASP A 827 10.48 25.26 -49.06
N TYR A 828 9.80 25.98 -48.21
CA TYR A 828 10.38 27.11 -47.49
C TYR A 828 10.08 26.93 -45.99
N VAL A 829 11.14 26.77 -45.22
CA VAL A 829 11.05 26.54 -43.79
C VAL A 829 12.00 27.47 -43.04
N ASP A 830 11.63 27.83 -41.84
CA ASP A 830 12.48 28.59 -40.93
C ASP A 830 13.72 27.77 -40.54
N ALA A 831 14.82 28.06 -41.27
CA ALA A 831 16.09 27.39 -40.99
C ALA A 831 16.83 27.91 -39.74
N SER A 832 16.26 28.88 -39.03
CA SER A 832 16.81 29.36 -37.76
C SER A 832 16.64 28.32 -36.60
N VAL A 833 15.76 27.35 -36.83
CA VAL A 833 15.52 26.24 -35.89
C VAL A 833 16.14 24.95 -36.42
N GLY A 834 16.52 24.05 -35.52
CA GLY A 834 17.05 22.73 -35.88
C GLY A 834 15.95 21.83 -36.43
N ILE A 835 15.88 21.65 -37.71
CA ILE A 835 14.97 20.73 -38.39
C ILE A 835 15.73 19.44 -38.65
N THR A 836 15.19 18.32 -38.25
CA THR A 836 15.78 17.00 -38.46
C THR A 836 15.28 16.32 -39.73
N GLU A 837 14.06 16.63 -40.13
CA GLU A 837 13.42 15.96 -41.24
C GLU A 837 12.27 16.83 -41.79
N ILE A 838 12.03 16.75 -43.08
CA ILE A 838 10.84 17.28 -43.75
C ILE A 838 10.30 16.13 -44.60
N ILE A 839 9.08 15.73 -44.36
CA ILE A 839 8.43 14.63 -45.09
C ILE A 839 7.46 15.22 -46.09
N PHE A 840 7.59 14.81 -47.33
CA PHE A 840 6.63 15.14 -48.39
C PHE A 840 5.67 14.00 -48.59
N GLU A 841 4.39 14.32 -48.56
CA GLU A 841 3.33 13.35 -48.75
C GLU A 841 2.45 13.75 -49.94
N ARG A 842 2.03 12.76 -50.72
CA ARG A 842 1.09 12.94 -51.81
C ARG A 842 -0.18 12.15 -51.53
N LYS A 843 -1.31 12.75 -51.89
CA LYS A 843 -2.59 12.08 -51.79
C LYS A 843 -2.78 11.11 -52.94
N ASP A 844 -3.04 9.84 -52.64
CA ASP A 844 -3.36 8.83 -53.66
C ASP A 844 -4.77 9.02 -54.24
N THR A 845 -5.12 8.23 -55.23
CA THR A 845 -6.45 8.24 -55.87
C THR A 845 -7.59 7.82 -54.95
N LEU A 846 -7.30 7.22 -53.80
CA LEU A 846 -8.27 6.79 -52.78
C LEU A 846 -8.40 7.80 -51.66
N GLY A 847 -7.56 8.83 -51.64
CA GLY A 847 -7.59 9.92 -50.67
C GLY A 847 -6.68 9.73 -49.45
N ASN A 848 -5.83 8.70 -49.42
CA ASN A 848 -4.82 8.49 -48.39
C ASN A 848 -3.54 9.25 -48.71
N PHE A 849 -2.81 9.69 -47.68
CA PHE A 849 -1.50 10.33 -47.86
C PHE A 849 -0.43 9.24 -47.92
N GLU A 850 0.50 9.36 -48.87
CA GLU A 850 1.64 8.50 -49.11
C GLU A 850 2.90 9.35 -49.13
N GLU A 851 3.89 8.95 -48.36
CA GLU A 851 5.19 9.59 -48.32
C GLU A 851 5.91 9.46 -49.67
N ILE A 852 6.41 10.55 -50.17
CA ILE A 852 7.09 10.61 -51.47
C ILE A 852 8.49 11.21 -51.40
N GLY A 853 8.94 11.70 -50.19
CA GLY A 853 10.27 12.27 -50.02
C GLY A 853 10.43 12.94 -48.64
#